data_7131caa76d6414d1da74c1ea34eee92e
#
_entry.id   7131caa76d6414d1da74c1ea34eee92e
#
_cell.length_a   1.000
_cell.length_b   1.000
_cell.length_c   1.000
_cell.angle_alpha   90.00
_cell.angle_beta   90.00
_cell.angle_gamma   90.00
#
_symmetry.space_group_name_H-M   'P 1'
#
loop_
_entity.id
_entity.type
_entity.pdbx_description
1 polymer ?
#
loop_
_entity_poly.entity_id
_entity_poly.type
_entity_poly.pdbx_seq_one_letter_code
_entity_poly.pdbx_strand_id
1 'polypeptide(L)'
;LDITTKTFRDHLTPGQQEEWSFVVKTEQGKAVIAEMMASMYDASLDKIHSHLWNFTPVYSTYSMPPRWRYTTYPLNGYLSERIKWANVPRFEYDVLNLYGLNQFGFSNGAQIMVRGYDGVPGALTEETTTDDVAVVAFGKVAGVSSLSNSDTKFYIRGLSSFKESRDEAPAADELASPEIRQNFQETAFFFPQLLTDSTGNVLIKFTVPESTTTWKFMALAHTPTMQFGQIEKLVVTSKKFMINTNLPRFVRTGDKVVLQATINNLTSEIQQGEAYLELFVPSTNAVISKQQVTFNVKAQENQTVSFEFTAPENMDLLGCRIIASSLEFSDGEQHVLPVVSNATLVTQTLPIFTSQQGQQTFKLNAPKGITPYRLTLELTANPIWYAVLALPTINTPQTDNVTEITASYYVSTLATAIANANPQITNTIRQWMQKSDATLTSPLEKTPELKSILLQLSPWVTEAQNETQQMHSLGELLDVNRQNYISQQAIDKLAELQNEDGGWSWFKGFNSSTFMTENVLEAMARLVSLNVTSHPEKVKKMQIKALQFLDKQIQESYKHVKTAGYSQILYLYTRSAYRDIPLTKALEAHKYYLGQLETSWPKLSLYEKALTAIAMERYGKTEIAKQIIRSLKEYSTTTPEMGMYWANNRSTLFTNSTIQTHVAIMSAFREIEGNSTDMELMKQWLLRQKQTQSWGSTPSTVDAIYALLLTGNNQLTSSEDLSVKLGNKNLNVSPEEKTLGYI
;
A
#
# COMPACT_ATOMS: atom_id res chain seq x y z
N LEU A 1 -36.78 5.72 14.35
CA LEU A 1 -37.50 5.07 13.25
C LEU A 1 -37.76 3.61 13.60
N ASP A 2 -38.87 3.07 13.12
CA ASP A 2 -39.21 1.65 13.19
C ASP A 2 -39.12 1.05 11.79
N ILE A 3 -38.37 -0.06 11.67
CA ILE A 3 -38.20 -0.80 10.41
C ILE A 3 -38.96 -2.12 10.55
N THR A 4 -40.01 -2.29 9.80
CA THR A 4 -40.84 -3.49 9.83
C THR A 4 -40.77 -4.26 8.53
N THR A 5 -40.81 -5.59 8.62
CA THR A 5 -40.84 -6.47 7.46
C THR A 5 -42.26 -6.56 6.89
N LYS A 6 -42.38 -6.44 5.55
CA LYS A 6 -43.64 -6.64 4.83
C LYS A 6 -43.65 -8.00 4.13
N THR A 7 -42.56 -8.28 3.37
CA THR A 7 -42.27 -9.61 2.84
C THR A 7 -40.91 -10.01 3.30
N PHE A 8 -40.78 -11.16 3.98
CA PHE A 8 -39.54 -11.65 4.52
C PHE A 8 -39.66 -13.16 4.78
N ARG A 9 -38.69 -13.94 4.35
CA ARG A 9 -38.59 -15.36 4.66
C ARG A 9 -37.32 -15.60 5.48
N ASP A 10 -37.45 -16.36 6.54
CA ASP A 10 -36.39 -16.75 7.44
C ASP A 10 -35.76 -18.12 7.13
N HIS A 11 -36.38 -18.86 6.18
CA HIS A 11 -35.86 -20.13 5.64
C HIS A 11 -35.79 -20.05 4.13
N LEU A 12 -34.61 -20.24 3.59
CA LEU A 12 -34.29 -20.13 2.15
C LEU A 12 -33.61 -21.41 1.67
N THR A 13 -33.61 -21.60 0.37
CA THR A 13 -32.78 -22.63 -0.27
C THR A 13 -31.53 -21.99 -0.87
N PRO A 14 -30.37 -22.69 -0.84
CA PRO A 14 -29.15 -22.21 -1.49
C PRO A 14 -29.36 -21.87 -2.96
N GLY A 15 -28.79 -20.76 -3.45
CA GLY A 15 -28.91 -20.34 -4.84
C GLY A 15 -30.23 -19.66 -5.22
N GLN A 16 -31.21 -19.58 -4.31
CA GLN A 16 -32.54 -19.04 -4.58
C GLN A 16 -32.49 -17.53 -4.83
N GLN A 17 -33.30 -17.05 -5.78
CA GLN A 17 -33.57 -15.61 -5.93
C GLN A 17 -34.65 -15.18 -4.95
N GLU A 18 -34.40 -14.11 -4.21
CA GLU A 18 -35.30 -13.57 -3.18
C GLU A 18 -35.61 -12.10 -3.41
N GLU A 19 -36.78 -11.73 -2.93
CA GLU A 19 -37.28 -10.37 -2.93
C GLU A 19 -37.91 -10.06 -1.55
N TRP A 20 -37.25 -9.19 -0.78
CA TRP A 20 -37.74 -8.74 0.52
C TRP A 20 -38.19 -7.29 0.46
N SER A 21 -39.26 -6.99 1.18
CA SER A 21 -39.73 -5.62 1.34
C SER A 21 -39.87 -5.22 2.82
N PHE A 22 -39.41 -4.01 3.09
CA PHE A 22 -39.43 -3.41 4.42
C PHE A 22 -40.23 -2.10 4.37
N VAL A 23 -40.76 -1.70 5.51
CA VAL A 23 -41.43 -0.42 5.66
C VAL A 23 -40.75 0.35 6.78
N VAL A 24 -40.33 1.58 6.48
CA VAL A 24 -39.76 2.50 7.46
C VAL A 24 -40.79 3.52 7.90
N LYS A 25 -41.04 3.60 9.22
CA LYS A 25 -42.02 4.48 9.85
C LYS A 25 -41.40 5.25 11.00
N THR A 26 -42.02 6.38 11.33
CA THR A 26 -41.75 7.04 12.61
C THR A 26 -42.36 6.22 13.76
N GLU A 27 -41.95 6.47 14.99
CA GLU A 27 -42.55 5.88 16.20
C GLU A 27 -44.07 6.11 16.29
N GLN A 28 -44.56 7.14 15.61
CA GLN A 28 -45.99 7.46 15.51
C GLN A 28 -46.72 6.73 14.38
N GLY A 29 -46.03 5.81 13.68
CA GLY A 29 -46.56 4.98 12.60
C GLY A 29 -46.71 5.67 11.24
N LYS A 30 -46.18 6.88 11.05
CA LYS A 30 -46.22 7.61 9.78
C LYS A 30 -45.06 7.14 8.87
N ALA A 31 -45.37 6.82 7.61
CA ALA A 31 -44.37 6.50 6.60
C ALA A 31 -43.42 7.66 6.37
N VAL A 32 -42.14 7.35 6.16
CA VAL A 32 -41.06 8.35 6.07
C VAL A 32 -40.17 8.06 4.87
N ILE A 33 -39.73 9.12 4.17
CA ILE A 33 -38.65 9.05 3.21
C ILE A 33 -37.35 8.98 3.99
N ALA A 34 -36.65 7.86 3.85
CA ALA A 34 -35.39 7.55 4.55
C ALA A 34 -34.39 6.94 3.60
N GLU A 35 -33.13 7.11 3.91
CA GLU A 35 -32.03 6.34 3.31
C GLU A 35 -31.75 5.13 4.19
N MET A 36 -31.54 3.95 3.58
CA MET A 36 -31.30 2.71 4.31
C MET A 36 -30.03 2.02 3.78
N MET A 37 -29.19 1.59 4.67
CA MET A 37 -28.10 0.67 4.41
C MET A 37 -28.54 -0.72 4.84
N ALA A 38 -28.27 -1.75 4.02
CA ALA A 38 -28.63 -3.12 4.32
C ALA A 38 -27.49 -4.08 3.95
N SER A 39 -27.26 -5.07 4.79
CA SER A 39 -26.25 -6.12 4.59
C SER A 39 -26.78 -7.47 5.06
N MET A 40 -26.36 -8.54 4.40
CA MET A 40 -26.56 -9.90 4.88
C MET A 40 -25.27 -10.70 4.72
N TYR A 41 -24.78 -11.26 5.81
CA TYR A 41 -23.54 -12.01 5.87
C TYR A 41 -23.69 -13.29 6.71
N ASP A 42 -22.75 -14.23 6.54
CA ASP A 42 -22.70 -15.47 7.30
C ASP A 42 -22.49 -15.19 8.81
N ALA A 43 -23.47 -15.57 9.63
CA ALA A 43 -23.45 -15.35 11.07
C ALA A 43 -22.28 -16.05 11.80
N SER A 44 -21.63 -17.04 11.17
CA SER A 44 -20.44 -17.68 11.73
C SER A 44 -19.25 -16.72 11.88
N LEU A 45 -19.21 -15.65 11.09
CA LEU A 45 -18.19 -14.60 11.18
C LEU A 45 -18.23 -13.85 12.52
N ASP A 46 -19.41 -13.76 13.16
CA ASP A 46 -19.55 -13.14 14.48
C ASP A 46 -18.78 -13.89 15.58
N LYS A 47 -18.40 -15.16 15.34
CA LYS A 47 -17.54 -15.92 16.26
C LYS A 47 -16.09 -15.44 16.21
N ILE A 48 -15.68 -14.85 15.11
CA ILE A 48 -14.34 -14.28 14.94
C ILE A 48 -14.33 -12.85 15.47
N HIS A 49 -15.29 -12.04 15.02
CA HIS A 49 -15.46 -10.67 15.44
C HIS A 49 -16.94 -10.27 15.29
N SER A 50 -17.58 -9.90 16.41
CA SER A 50 -18.97 -9.44 16.39
C SER A 50 -19.10 -8.12 15.64
N HIS A 51 -20.02 -8.07 14.67
CA HIS A 51 -20.27 -6.88 13.87
C HIS A 51 -21.50 -6.15 14.37
N LEU A 52 -21.32 -4.90 14.80
CA LEU A 52 -22.37 -4.01 15.29
C LEU A 52 -22.28 -2.66 14.59
N TRP A 53 -23.42 -2.10 14.21
CA TRP A 53 -23.48 -0.75 13.67
C TRP A 53 -23.81 0.23 14.78
N ASN A 54 -22.83 1.04 15.17
CA ASN A 54 -23.02 2.12 16.13
C ASN A 54 -23.25 3.43 15.36
N PHE A 55 -24.50 3.84 15.26
CA PHE A 55 -24.86 5.12 14.65
C PHE A 55 -25.16 6.14 15.74
N THR A 56 -24.24 7.08 15.95
CA THR A 56 -24.40 8.16 16.93
C THR A 56 -24.33 9.51 16.20
N PRO A 57 -25.45 9.97 15.62
CA PRO A 57 -25.47 11.17 14.78
C PRO A 57 -25.29 12.48 15.56
N VAL A 58 -25.45 12.43 16.89
CA VAL A 58 -25.29 13.60 17.76
C VAL A 58 -24.13 13.35 18.71
N TYR A 59 -23.02 14.08 18.51
CA TYR A 59 -21.97 14.15 19.52
C TYR A 59 -22.48 15.02 20.66
N SER A 60 -22.72 14.43 21.84
CA SER A 60 -22.87 15.24 23.04
C SER A 60 -21.52 15.90 23.31
N THR A 61 -21.43 17.18 23.02
CA THR A 61 -20.30 17.98 23.55
C THR A 61 -20.45 17.98 25.05
N TYR A 62 -19.68 17.16 25.72
CA TYR A 62 -19.56 17.21 27.16
C TYR A 62 -18.85 18.54 27.50
N SER A 63 -19.61 19.59 27.69
CA SER A 63 -19.06 20.78 28.31
C SER A 63 -18.82 20.43 29.77
N MET A 64 -17.56 20.18 30.11
CA MET A 64 -17.21 20.14 31.55
C MET A 64 -17.64 21.46 32.17
N PRO A 65 -18.56 21.45 33.13
CA PRO A 65 -18.79 22.66 33.88
C PRO A 65 -17.46 23.10 34.50
N PRO A 66 -17.12 24.40 34.48
CA PRO A 66 -15.88 24.86 35.04
C PRO A 66 -15.82 24.37 36.50
N ARG A 67 -14.97 23.38 36.75
CA ARG A 67 -14.65 22.94 38.10
C ARG A 67 -13.80 24.04 38.71
N TRP A 68 -14.42 24.88 39.51
CA TRP A 68 -13.70 25.69 40.47
C TRP A 68 -13.04 24.73 41.46
N ARG A 69 -11.85 24.24 41.11
CA ARG A 69 -10.97 23.62 42.12
C ARG A 69 -10.52 24.75 43.01
N TYR A 70 -10.98 24.78 44.22
CA TYR A 70 -10.25 25.39 45.31
C TYR A 70 -8.90 24.67 45.33
N THR A 71 -7.90 25.24 44.68
CA THR A 71 -6.54 24.88 44.93
C THR A 71 -6.21 25.42 46.30
N THR A 72 -6.41 24.61 47.34
CA THR A 72 -5.62 24.75 48.55
C THR A 72 -4.18 24.71 48.04
N TYR A 73 -3.54 25.87 48.03
CA TYR A 73 -2.13 25.94 47.84
C TYR A 73 -1.51 25.05 48.92
N PRO A 74 -0.85 23.94 48.62
CA PRO A 74 -0.11 23.24 49.62
C PRO A 74 1.06 24.16 50.01
N LEU A 75 1.08 24.57 51.25
CA LEU A 75 2.19 25.30 51.85
C LEU A 75 3.49 24.46 51.91
N ASN A 76 3.49 23.29 51.28
CA ASN A 76 4.64 22.42 51.14
C ASN A 76 5.35 22.75 49.83
N GLY A 77 6.36 23.59 49.89
CA GLY A 77 7.32 23.77 48.82
C GLY A 77 8.07 22.46 48.59
N TYR A 78 7.88 21.83 47.46
CA TYR A 78 8.73 20.72 47.02
C TYR A 78 10.05 21.32 46.55
N LEU A 79 11.14 21.13 47.33
CA LEU A 79 12.49 21.29 46.83
C LEU A 79 12.79 20.10 45.92
N SER A 80 12.72 20.29 44.62
CA SER A 80 13.21 19.28 43.66
C SER A 80 14.70 19.50 43.44
N GLU A 81 15.52 18.73 44.09
CA GLU A 81 16.94 18.65 43.77
C GLU A 81 17.11 17.77 42.54
N ARG A 82 17.56 18.34 41.42
CA ARG A 82 17.91 17.56 40.22
C ARG A 82 19.20 16.81 40.49
N ILE A 83 19.10 15.56 40.88
CA ILE A 83 20.23 14.65 40.89
C ILE A 83 20.71 14.48 39.44
N LYS A 84 21.93 14.92 39.15
CA LYS A 84 22.59 14.57 37.89
C LYS A 84 22.91 13.09 37.93
N TRP A 85 22.09 12.28 37.28
CA TRP A 85 22.39 10.86 37.09
C TRP A 85 23.69 10.74 36.29
N ALA A 86 24.62 9.95 36.77
CA ALA A 86 25.78 9.56 35.99
C ALA A 86 25.30 8.86 34.72
N ASN A 87 25.90 9.21 33.57
CA ASN A 87 25.65 8.52 32.34
C ASN A 87 26.07 7.05 32.50
N VAL A 88 25.09 6.17 32.73
CA VAL A 88 25.34 4.74 32.72
C VAL A 88 25.38 4.32 31.24
N PRO A 89 26.45 3.68 30.77
CA PRO A 89 26.50 3.20 29.39
C PRO A 89 25.32 2.26 29.14
N ARG A 90 24.51 2.58 28.15
CA ARG A 90 23.46 1.68 27.67
C ARG A 90 24.10 0.61 26.78
N PHE A 91 24.03 -0.61 27.23
CA PHE A 91 24.38 -1.75 26.38
C PHE A 91 23.23 -1.98 25.38
N GLU A 92 23.56 -1.94 24.10
CA GLU A 92 22.62 -2.36 23.05
C GLU A 92 22.82 -3.86 22.84
N TYR A 93 21.77 -4.63 23.11
CA TYR A 93 21.75 -6.07 22.83
C TYR A 93 21.18 -6.30 21.44
N ASP A 94 21.61 -7.38 20.81
CA ASP A 94 21.05 -7.81 19.54
C ASP A 94 19.53 -8.02 19.65
N VAL A 95 18.76 -7.35 18.81
CA VAL A 95 17.31 -7.51 18.76
C VAL A 95 17.00 -8.77 17.95
N LEU A 96 16.70 -9.85 18.64
CA LEU A 96 16.21 -11.08 18.01
C LEU A 96 14.82 -10.79 17.43
N ASN A 97 14.66 -11.07 16.15
CA ASN A 97 13.37 -10.96 15.49
C ASN A 97 12.49 -12.17 15.91
N LEU A 98 11.69 -11.96 16.95
CA LEU A 98 10.77 -12.95 17.49
C LEU A 98 9.49 -12.97 16.65
N TYR A 99 9.54 -13.54 15.46
CA TYR A 99 8.40 -13.71 14.54
C TYR A 99 7.08 -13.96 15.27
N GLY A 100 6.24 -12.93 15.44
CA GLY A 100 4.90 -13.04 16.00
C GLY A 100 4.79 -13.30 17.51
N LEU A 101 5.87 -13.41 18.27
CA LEU A 101 5.84 -13.64 19.72
C LEU A 101 5.61 -12.35 20.55
N ASN A 102 5.34 -11.23 19.93
CA ASN A 102 4.89 -10.00 20.61
C ASN A 102 3.50 -10.13 21.28
N GLN A 103 2.84 -11.29 21.15
CA GLN A 103 1.57 -11.55 21.84
C GLN A 103 1.72 -11.85 23.35
N PHE A 104 2.92 -12.01 23.86
CA PHE A 104 3.14 -12.30 25.29
C PHE A 104 3.70 -11.07 26.02
N GLY A 105 3.02 -9.94 25.98
CA GLY A 105 3.05 -8.92 27.03
C GLY A 105 4.39 -8.35 27.49
N PHE A 106 5.48 -8.54 26.77
CA PHE A 106 6.74 -7.83 27.03
C PHE A 106 6.78 -6.55 26.21
N SER A 107 6.05 -5.54 26.64
CA SER A 107 6.21 -4.22 26.11
C SER A 107 7.54 -3.64 26.61
N ASN A 108 8.62 -3.86 25.89
CA ASN A 108 9.71 -2.92 25.93
C ASN A 108 9.22 -1.66 25.25
N GLY A 109 9.12 -0.57 26.01
CA GLY A 109 8.54 0.70 25.64
C GLY A 109 8.98 1.26 24.28
N ALA A 110 8.49 0.69 23.21
CA ALA A 110 8.46 1.32 21.92
C ALA A 110 7.27 2.28 21.94
N GLN A 111 7.52 3.53 22.30
CA GLN A 111 6.59 4.61 22.06
C GLN A 111 6.27 4.64 20.57
N ILE A 112 5.06 4.22 20.21
CA ILE A 112 4.51 4.52 18.90
C ILE A 112 4.24 6.02 18.88
N MET A 113 5.19 6.80 18.38
CA MET A 113 4.94 8.21 18.10
C MET A 113 4.03 8.31 16.88
N VAL A 114 2.78 8.63 17.12
CA VAL A 114 1.88 9.08 16.10
C VAL A 114 2.46 10.38 15.52
N ARG A 115 2.80 10.35 14.25
CA ARG A 115 3.35 11.46 13.50
C ARG A 115 2.33 12.61 13.48
N GLY A 116 2.61 13.71 14.22
CA GLY A 116 1.78 14.90 14.09
C GLY A 116 1.46 15.68 15.36
N TYR A 117 2.26 15.58 16.41
CA TYR A 117 2.05 16.45 17.57
C TYR A 117 3.34 17.21 17.90
N ASP A 118 3.52 18.37 17.25
CA ASP A 118 4.38 19.44 17.73
C ASP A 118 3.55 20.30 18.69
N GLY A 119 3.72 20.09 19.96
CA GLY A 119 3.06 20.94 20.92
C GLY A 119 3.16 20.45 22.36
N VAL A 120 4.05 21.09 23.09
CA VAL A 120 4.10 21.21 24.56
C VAL A 120 4.74 20.02 25.30
N PRO A 121 5.94 20.23 25.88
CA PRO A 121 6.49 19.31 26.86
C PRO A 121 5.80 19.55 28.21
N GLY A 122 5.07 18.57 28.68
CA GLY A 122 4.58 18.56 30.04
C GLY A 122 3.09 18.29 30.17
N ALA A 123 2.67 17.06 29.97
CA ALA A 123 1.55 16.42 30.66
C ALA A 123 1.27 15.05 30.03
N LEU A 124 1.95 14.02 30.48
CA LEU A 124 1.45 12.65 30.38
C LEU A 124 1.89 11.92 31.65
N THR A 125 1.08 12.06 32.68
CA THR A 125 0.88 11.06 33.68
C THR A 125 -0.60 10.93 33.84
N GLU A 126 -1.15 9.79 33.37
CA GLU A 126 -2.15 9.03 34.10
C GLU A 126 -2.55 7.82 33.26
N GLU A 127 -2.49 6.69 33.92
CA GLU A 127 -2.99 5.39 33.51
C GLU A 127 -4.41 5.50 32.98
N THR A 128 -4.64 5.05 31.76
CA THR A 128 -5.92 4.56 31.35
C THR A 128 -5.75 3.15 30.82
N THR A 129 -6.10 2.21 31.67
CA THR A 129 -6.51 0.89 31.26
C THR A 129 -7.75 1.03 30.38
N THR A 130 -7.59 0.85 29.10
CA THR A 130 -8.70 0.52 28.22
C THR A 130 -8.18 -0.41 27.13
N ASP A 131 -8.84 -1.56 27.07
CA ASP A 131 -8.79 -2.49 25.97
C ASP A 131 -9.25 -1.82 24.66
N ASP A 132 -8.36 -1.14 24.00
CA ASP A 132 -8.51 -0.76 22.60
C ASP A 132 -7.28 -1.26 21.85
N VAL A 133 -7.43 -2.45 21.32
CA VAL A 133 -6.52 -3.03 20.37
C VAL A 133 -6.58 -2.16 19.10
N ALA A 134 -5.60 -1.28 18.96
CA ALA A 134 -5.36 -0.64 17.70
C ALA A 134 -5.02 -1.72 16.68
N VAL A 135 -5.93 -1.98 15.76
CA VAL A 135 -5.70 -2.82 14.60
C VAL A 135 -4.65 -2.13 13.74
N VAL A 136 -3.43 -2.56 13.89
CA VAL A 136 -2.38 -2.24 12.93
C VAL A 136 -2.74 -3.00 11.65
N ALA A 137 -3.27 -2.29 10.67
CA ALA A 137 -3.47 -2.83 9.34
C ALA A 137 -2.11 -3.15 8.73
N PHE A 138 -1.68 -4.38 8.85
CA PHE A 138 -0.60 -4.93 8.06
C PHE A 138 -1.12 -5.26 6.67
N GLY A 139 -0.49 -4.67 5.68
CA GLY A 139 -0.63 -5.07 4.30
C GLY A 139 -1.66 -4.25 3.54
N LYS A 140 -1.14 -3.38 2.70
CA LYS A 140 -1.91 -2.81 1.58
C LYS A 140 -2.50 -3.94 0.76
N VAL A 141 -3.79 -4.09 0.80
CA VAL A 141 -4.51 -4.79 -0.26
C VAL A 141 -4.50 -3.86 -1.46
N ALA A 142 -3.62 -4.13 -2.41
CA ALA A 142 -3.64 -3.48 -3.70
C ALA A 142 -4.94 -3.89 -4.39
N GLY A 143 -5.86 -2.94 -4.60
CA GLY A 143 -7.02 -3.20 -5.44
C GLY A 143 -8.36 -2.61 -5.01
N VAL A 144 -8.42 -1.70 -4.06
CA VAL A 144 -9.64 -0.91 -3.85
C VAL A 144 -9.35 0.54 -4.24
N SER A 145 -9.52 0.85 -5.50
CA SER A 145 -9.67 2.23 -5.94
C SER A 145 -11.10 2.67 -5.63
N SER A 146 -11.25 3.62 -4.74
CA SER A 146 -12.48 4.36 -4.58
C SER A 146 -12.70 5.20 -5.84
N LEU A 147 -13.56 4.74 -6.72
CA LEU A 147 -14.11 5.52 -7.81
C LEU A 147 -15.23 6.39 -7.25
N SER A 148 -14.96 7.67 -7.06
CA SER A 148 -15.98 8.68 -6.88
C SER A 148 -16.67 8.96 -8.23
N ASN A 149 -17.99 8.84 -8.21
CA ASN A 149 -18.95 9.45 -9.11
C ASN A 149 -18.59 9.68 -10.59
N SER A 150 -19.00 8.78 -11.44
CA SER A 150 -19.74 9.14 -12.66
C SER A 150 -20.54 7.92 -13.14
N ASP A 151 -21.76 8.17 -13.56
CA ASP A 151 -22.74 7.23 -14.07
C ASP A 151 -22.13 6.19 -15.01
N THR A 152 -21.83 5.00 -14.50
CA THR A 152 -21.63 3.84 -15.32
C THR A 152 -22.41 2.70 -14.68
N LYS A 153 -23.54 2.41 -15.27
CA LYS A 153 -24.30 1.20 -14.98
C LYS A 153 -23.39 0.00 -15.29
N PHE A 154 -22.81 -0.58 -14.26
CA PHE A 154 -22.19 -1.89 -14.38
C PHE A 154 -23.29 -2.92 -14.62
N TYR A 155 -23.50 -3.29 -15.86
CA TYR A 155 -24.11 -4.55 -16.17
C TYR A 155 -23.10 -5.64 -15.86
N ILE A 156 -23.26 -6.29 -14.71
CA ILE A 156 -22.71 -7.63 -14.52
C ILE A 156 -23.44 -8.50 -15.53
N ARG A 157 -22.82 -8.68 -16.67
CA ARG A 157 -23.27 -9.67 -17.65
C ARG A 157 -22.93 -11.01 -17.05
N GLY A 158 -23.96 -11.60 -16.42
CA GLY A 158 -23.91 -12.94 -15.89
C GLY A 158 -23.44 -13.92 -16.95
N LEU A 159 -22.70 -14.90 -16.50
CA LEU A 159 -22.51 -16.15 -17.20
C LEU A 159 -23.88 -16.71 -17.60
N SER A 160 -24.31 -16.38 -18.79
CA SER A 160 -25.43 -17.06 -19.40
C SER A 160 -24.95 -17.70 -20.69
N SER A 161 -25.24 -18.99 -20.77
CA SER A 161 -25.27 -19.82 -21.96
C SER A 161 -23.95 -20.32 -22.54
N PHE A 162 -23.43 -21.39 -21.96
CA PHE A 162 -23.04 -22.48 -22.80
C PHE A 162 -24.33 -23.19 -23.23
N LYS A 163 -24.77 -22.98 -24.46
CA LYS A 163 -25.71 -23.87 -25.14
C LYS A 163 -24.94 -25.14 -25.48
N GLU A 164 -25.20 -26.20 -24.73
CA GLU A 164 -24.91 -27.55 -25.18
C GLU A 164 -25.77 -27.82 -26.41
N SER A 165 -25.11 -28.14 -27.52
CA SER A 165 -25.74 -28.85 -28.63
C SER A 165 -26.03 -30.28 -28.15
N ARG A 166 -27.32 -30.60 -27.94
CA ARG A 166 -27.79 -31.96 -27.77
C ARG A 166 -27.71 -32.68 -29.10
N ASP A 167 -26.82 -33.67 -29.16
CA ASP A 167 -27.03 -34.83 -30.04
C ASP A 167 -27.69 -35.92 -29.20
N GLU A 168 -28.89 -36.31 -29.64
CA GLU A 168 -29.71 -37.35 -29.03
C GLU A 168 -29.05 -38.72 -29.21
N ALA A 169 -28.84 -39.46 -28.12
CA ALA A 169 -28.71 -40.91 -28.10
C ALA A 169 -29.42 -41.47 -26.84
N PRO A 170 -29.97 -42.71 -26.88
CA PRO A 170 -31.21 -43.07 -26.20
C PRO A 170 -31.02 -43.45 -24.72
N ALA A 171 -32.14 -43.33 -24.01
CA ALA A 171 -32.39 -43.54 -22.60
C ALA A 171 -31.70 -44.76 -21.97
N ALA A 172 -30.89 -44.49 -20.99
CA ALA A 172 -30.64 -45.38 -19.83
C ALA A 172 -30.87 -44.51 -18.59
N ASP A 173 -31.49 -45.02 -17.55
CA ASP A 173 -31.97 -44.40 -16.34
C ASP A 173 -31.14 -43.21 -15.87
N GLU A 174 -31.65 -41.98 -16.06
CA GLU A 174 -31.07 -40.76 -15.56
C GLU A 174 -31.25 -40.68 -14.03
N LEU A 175 -30.25 -41.18 -13.28
CA LEU A 175 -29.98 -40.65 -11.96
C LEU A 175 -29.72 -39.13 -12.10
N ALA A 176 -30.56 -38.29 -11.47
CA ALA A 176 -30.47 -36.85 -11.53
C ALA A 176 -29.02 -36.39 -11.29
N SER A 177 -28.44 -35.68 -12.24
CA SER A 177 -27.10 -35.15 -12.13
C SER A 177 -27.01 -34.31 -10.85
N PRO A 178 -26.05 -34.56 -9.95
CA PRO A 178 -25.98 -33.86 -8.68
C PRO A 178 -25.80 -32.36 -8.87
N GLU A 179 -26.64 -31.58 -8.23
CA GLU A 179 -26.52 -30.13 -8.19
C GLU A 179 -25.35 -29.76 -7.30
N ILE A 180 -24.24 -29.27 -7.89
CA ILE A 180 -23.00 -28.98 -7.19
C ILE A 180 -22.97 -27.49 -6.86
N ARG A 181 -22.93 -27.18 -5.57
CA ARG A 181 -22.83 -25.82 -5.03
C ARG A 181 -21.40 -25.28 -5.18
N GLN A 182 -21.26 -24.04 -5.63
CA GLN A 182 -19.96 -23.41 -5.92
C GLN A 182 -19.83 -22.00 -5.36
N ASN A 183 -20.93 -21.28 -5.17
CA ASN A 183 -20.92 -19.91 -4.64
C ASN A 183 -21.03 -19.89 -3.11
N PHE A 184 -19.89 -19.90 -2.42
CA PHE A 184 -19.82 -19.85 -0.96
C PHE A 184 -19.39 -18.46 -0.44
N GLN A 185 -19.84 -17.39 -1.09
CA GLN A 185 -19.56 -16.04 -0.62
C GLN A 185 -20.11 -15.85 0.81
N GLU A 186 -19.28 -15.35 1.72
CA GLU A 186 -19.65 -15.08 3.11
C GLU A 186 -20.56 -13.85 3.26
N THR A 187 -20.71 -13.03 2.21
CA THR A 187 -21.61 -11.88 2.14
C THR A 187 -22.60 -12.09 1.01
N ALA A 188 -23.89 -12.18 1.34
CA ALA A 188 -24.94 -12.35 0.33
C ALA A 188 -25.16 -11.02 -0.43
N PHE A 189 -25.18 -9.90 0.29
CA PHE A 189 -25.24 -8.56 -0.30
C PHE A 189 -24.80 -7.49 0.69
N PHE A 190 -24.42 -6.34 0.14
CA PHE A 190 -24.20 -5.09 0.84
C PHE A 190 -24.72 -3.94 -0.01
N PHE A 191 -25.81 -3.31 0.42
CA PHE A 191 -26.43 -2.17 -0.23
C PHE A 191 -26.26 -0.93 0.65
N PRO A 192 -25.29 -0.06 0.35
CA PRO A 192 -25.00 1.11 1.18
C PRO A 192 -26.06 2.22 1.10
N GLN A 193 -26.81 2.29 -0.01
CA GLN A 193 -27.73 3.38 -0.31
C GLN A 193 -29.03 2.87 -0.95
N LEU A 194 -29.99 2.57 -0.13
CA LEU A 194 -31.36 2.25 -0.55
C LEU A 194 -32.27 3.41 -0.15
N LEU A 195 -33.13 3.87 -1.04
CA LEU A 195 -34.07 4.92 -0.75
C LEU A 195 -35.48 4.32 -0.58
N THR A 196 -36.20 4.78 0.45
CA THR A 196 -37.62 4.46 0.56
C THR A 196 -38.44 5.21 -0.48
N ASP A 197 -39.52 4.60 -0.95
CA ASP A 197 -40.54 5.29 -1.72
C ASP A 197 -41.36 6.30 -0.87
N SER A 198 -42.29 7.01 -1.49
CA SER A 198 -43.14 7.99 -0.80
C SER A 198 -44.03 7.37 0.29
N THR A 199 -44.21 6.05 0.30
CA THR A 199 -44.98 5.29 1.30
C THR A 199 -44.08 4.58 2.32
N GLY A 200 -42.77 4.88 2.31
CA GLY A 200 -41.77 4.36 3.23
C GLY A 200 -41.30 2.92 2.90
N ASN A 201 -41.65 2.36 1.76
CA ASN A 201 -41.22 1.00 1.41
C ASN A 201 -39.84 1.00 0.79
N VAL A 202 -39.08 -0.05 1.10
CA VAL A 202 -37.79 -0.45 0.45
C VAL A 202 -37.90 -1.87 -0.04
N LEU A 203 -37.42 -2.11 -1.24
CA LEU A 203 -37.37 -3.42 -1.88
C LEU A 203 -35.92 -3.87 -2.05
N ILE A 204 -35.59 -5.06 -1.58
CA ILE A 204 -34.26 -5.67 -1.72
C ILE A 204 -34.42 -6.95 -2.55
N LYS A 205 -33.69 -7.02 -3.69
CA LYS A 205 -33.61 -8.21 -4.55
C LYS A 205 -32.18 -8.73 -4.54
N PHE A 206 -32.03 -10.02 -4.30
CA PHE A 206 -30.72 -10.66 -4.25
C PHE A 206 -30.84 -12.16 -4.58
N THR A 207 -29.69 -12.76 -4.88
CA THR A 207 -29.54 -14.22 -4.98
C THR A 207 -28.82 -14.70 -3.74
N VAL A 208 -29.40 -15.68 -3.05
CA VAL A 208 -28.81 -16.28 -1.86
C VAL A 208 -27.55 -17.05 -2.26
N PRO A 209 -26.40 -16.87 -1.61
CA PRO A 209 -25.25 -17.74 -1.83
C PRO A 209 -25.60 -19.19 -1.53
N GLU A 210 -24.80 -20.10 -2.05
CA GLU A 210 -25.11 -21.56 -1.99
C GLU A 210 -24.65 -22.22 -0.69
N SER A 211 -24.17 -21.45 0.28
CA SER A 211 -23.82 -21.94 1.62
C SER A 211 -25.07 -22.35 2.41
N THR A 212 -25.00 -23.52 3.06
CA THR A 212 -26.00 -23.99 4.02
C THR A 212 -25.60 -23.49 5.42
N THR A 213 -26.02 -22.31 5.78
CA THR A 213 -25.62 -21.61 6.99
C THR A 213 -26.73 -20.76 7.57
N THR A 214 -26.46 -20.11 8.69
CA THR A 214 -27.30 -19.04 9.23
C THR A 214 -26.73 -17.69 8.79
N TRP A 215 -27.56 -16.90 8.15
CA TRP A 215 -27.24 -15.54 7.72
C TRP A 215 -27.72 -14.53 8.74
N LYS A 216 -26.93 -13.48 8.96
CA LYS A 216 -27.33 -12.32 9.74
C LYS A 216 -27.65 -11.17 8.79
N PHE A 217 -28.90 -10.81 8.72
CA PHE A 217 -29.38 -9.62 8.04
C PHE A 217 -29.38 -8.44 8.99
N MET A 218 -28.82 -7.32 8.55
CA MET A 218 -28.80 -6.06 9.28
C MET A 218 -29.24 -4.93 8.35
N ALA A 219 -30.10 -4.03 8.85
CA ALA A 219 -30.40 -2.80 8.16
C ALA A 219 -30.45 -1.62 9.13
N LEU A 220 -29.97 -0.46 8.67
CA LEU A 220 -30.00 0.82 9.37
C LEU A 220 -30.62 1.85 8.42
N ALA A 221 -31.69 2.52 8.88
CA ALA A 221 -32.32 3.59 8.13
C ALA A 221 -32.22 4.93 8.90
N HIS A 222 -32.03 6.01 8.14
CA HIS A 222 -32.04 7.36 8.72
C HIS A 222 -32.75 8.37 7.80
N THR A 223 -33.26 9.44 8.40
CA THR A 223 -33.83 10.57 7.70
C THR A 223 -32.83 11.72 7.59
N PRO A 224 -33.05 12.72 6.70
CA PRO A 224 -32.24 13.95 6.69
C PRO A 224 -32.24 14.72 8.03
N THR A 225 -33.26 14.49 8.89
CA THR A 225 -33.34 15.07 10.23
C THR A 225 -32.67 14.21 11.30
N MET A 226 -31.87 13.22 10.92
CA MET A 226 -31.10 12.34 11.80
C MET A 226 -31.94 11.44 12.73
N GLN A 227 -33.21 11.21 12.41
CA GLN A 227 -33.95 10.12 13.02
C GLN A 227 -33.48 8.80 12.41
N PHE A 228 -33.16 7.80 13.23
CA PHE A 228 -32.64 6.53 12.73
C PHE A 228 -33.35 5.34 13.40
N GLY A 229 -33.21 4.19 12.78
CA GLY A 229 -33.66 2.89 13.29
C GLY A 229 -32.85 1.77 12.72
N GLN A 230 -32.78 0.65 13.42
CA GLN A 230 -32.05 -0.55 13.04
C GLN A 230 -32.92 -1.78 13.15
N ILE A 231 -32.65 -2.79 12.31
CA ILE A 231 -33.28 -4.11 12.41
C ILE A 231 -32.23 -5.17 12.16
N GLU A 232 -32.25 -6.23 12.95
CA GLU A 232 -31.47 -7.46 12.75
C GLU A 232 -32.41 -8.65 12.62
N LYS A 233 -32.08 -9.57 11.73
CA LYS A 233 -32.81 -10.83 11.52
C LYS A 233 -31.85 -11.95 11.19
N LEU A 234 -32.15 -13.15 11.68
CA LEU A 234 -31.46 -14.36 11.28
C LEU A 234 -32.28 -15.08 10.22
N VAL A 235 -31.58 -15.63 9.24
CA VAL A 235 -32.13 -16.35 8.08
C VAL A 235 -31.33 -17.64 7.91
N VAL A 236 -31.98 -18.76 7.74
CA VAL A 236 -31.35 -20.06 7.61
C VAL A 236 -31.48 -20.55 6.16
N THR A 237 -30.36 -20.97 5.57
CA THR A 237 -30.35 -21.71 4.31
C THR A 237 -30.11 -23.18 4.54
N SER A 238 -30.97 -24.04 4.04
CA SER A 238 -30.87 -25.50 4.20
C SER A 238 -31.50 -26.26 3.03
N LYS A 239 -31.04 -27.49 2.82
CA LYS A 239 -31.66 -28.50 1.95
C LYS A 239 -32.20 -29.67 2.79
N LYS A 240 -33.16 -30.44 2.29
CA LYS A 240 -33.66 -31.64 2.97
C LYS A 240 -32.58 -32.70 3.15
N PHE A 241 -31.69 -32.79 2.16
CA PHE A 241 -30.48 -33.65 2.20
C PHE A 241 -29.32 -32.76 1.75
N MET A 242 -28.26 -32.71 2.54
CA MET A 242 -27.11 -31.84 2.25
C MET A 242 -25.82 -32.40 2.77
N ILE A 243 -24.72 -32.10 2.09
CA ILE A 243 -23.35 -32.37 2.55
C ILE A 243 -22.67 -31.04 2.89
N ASN A 244 -22.05 -31.01 4.07
CA ASN A 244 -21.29 -29.86 4.53
C ASN A 244 -19.84 -30.29 4.74
N THR A 245 -18.91 -29.60 4.09
CA THR A 245 -17.50 -29.91 4.16
C THR A 245 -16.78 -29.01 5.14
N ASN A 246 -15.88 -29.58 5.93
CA ASN A 246 -15.00 -28.82 6.79
C ASN A 246 -13.61 -28.73 6.14
N LEU A 247 -13.47 -27.79 5.20
CA LEU A 247 -12.25 -27.59 4.43
C LEU A 247 -11.29 -26.63 5.14
N PRO A 248 -9.98 -26.92 5.16
CA PRO A 248 -8.99 -25.94 5.57
C PRO A 248 -8.93 -24.79 4.56
N ARG A 249 -8.50 -23.61 5.00
CA ARG A 249 -8.36 -22.45 4.08
C ARG A 249 -7.24 -22.64 3.07
N PHE A 250 -6.24 -23.43 3.38
CA PHE A 250 -5.13 -23.81 2.49
C PHE A 250 -4.52 -25.14 2.99
N VAL A 251 -3.74 -25.77 2.14
CA VAL A 251 -2.89 -26.93 2.49
C VAL A 251 -1.45 -26.62 2.10
N ARG A 252 -0.49 -27.27 2.74
CA ARG A 252 0.91 -27.17 2.34
C ARG A 252 1.32 -28.34 1.46
N THR A 253 2.24 -28.09 0.57
CA THR A 253 2.87 -29.12 -0.29
C THR A 253 3.30 -30.33 0.53
N GLY A 254 2.82 -31.52 0.17
CA GLY A 254 3.14 -32.78 0.83
C GLY A 254 2.36 -33.05 2.12
N ASP A 255 1.46 -32.16 2.58
CA ASP A 255 0.63 -32.41 3.76
C ASP A 255 -0.31 -33.61 3.54
N LYS A 256 -0.42 -34.44 4.56
CA LYS A 256 -1.45 -35.49 4.66
C LYS A 256 -2.70 -34.84 5.27
N VAL A 257 -3.75 -34.77 4.50
CA VAL A 257 -4.99 -34.10 4.86
C VAL A 257 -6.09 -35.14 5.05
N VAL A 258 -6.79 -35.04 6.18
CA VAL A 258 -8.04 -35.78 6.42
C VAL A 258 -9.19 -34.78 6.29
N LEU A 259 -9.92 -34.89 5.20
CA LEU A 259 -11.07 -34.02 4.91
C LEU A 259 -12.33 -34.70 5.48
N GLN A 260 -13.03 -33.99 6.35
CA GLN A 260 -14.29 -34.44 6.93
C GLN A 260 -15.46 -33.75 6.28
N ALA A 261 -16.48 -34.50 5.89
CA ALA A 261 -17.73 -33.97 5.38
C ALA A 261 -18.90 -34.60 6.20
N THR A 262 -19.85 -33.74 6.57
CA THR A 262 -21.04 -34.16 7.32
C THR A 262 -22.24 -34.19 6.40
N ILE A 263 -22.85 -35.39 6.26
CA ILE A 263 -24.08 -35.61 5.52
C ILE A 263 -25.24 -35.44 6.50
N ASN A 264 -26.14 -34.47 6.22
CA ASN A 264 -27.32 -34.20 7.05
C ASN A 264 -28.55 -34.66 6.32
N ASN A 265 -29.37 -35.48 6.99
CA ASN A 265 -30.64 -35.97 6.52
C ASN A 265 -31.78 -35.33 7.33
N LEU A 266 -32.45 -34.33 6.75
CA LEU A 266 -33.61 -33.67 7.35
C LEU A 266 -34.93 -34.22 6.80
N THR A 267 -34.87 -35.42 6.14
CA THR A 267 -36.07 -36.14 5.67
C THR A 267 -36.62 -37.04 6.80
N SER A 268 -37.83 -37.57 6.60
CA SER A 268 -38.47 -38.50 7.51
C SER A 268 -38.01 -39.95 7.32
N GLU A 269 -37.14 -40.23 6.33
CA GLU A 269 -36.71 -41.58 5.94
C GLU A 269 -35.20 -41.72 6.01
N ILE A 270 -34.74 -42.97 6.14
CA ILE A 270 -33.31 -43.30 6.15
C ILE A 270 -32.75 -43.09 4.74
N GLN A 271 -31.63 -42.34 4.64
CA GLN A 271 -30.91 -42.16 3.39
C GLN A 271 -29.63 -43.00 3.37
N GLN A 272 -29.51 -43.83 2.35
CA GLN A 272 -28.33 -44.67 2.10
C GLN A 272 -27.75 -44.33 0.73
N GLY A 273 -26.42 -44.34 0.65
CA GLY A 273 -25.77 -43.99 -0.62
C GLY A 273 -24.26 -43.96 -0.54
N GLU A 274 -23.70 -43.18 -1.48
CA GLU A 274 -22.26 -43.06 -1.64
C GLU A 274 -21.85 -41.57 -1.64
N ALA A 275 -20.74 -41.30 -0.96
CA ALA A 275 -20.09 -40.01 -0.98
C ALA A 275 -18.74 -40.11 -1.72
N TYR A 276 -18.44 -39.14 -2.54
CA TYR A 276 -17.24 -39.08 -3.38
C TYR A 276 -16.45 -37.81 -3.09
N LEU A 277 -15.13 -38.00 -3.03
CA LEU A 277 -14.18 -36.85 -3.15
C LEU A 277 -13.49 -36.95 -4.51
N GLU A 278 -13.59 -35.90 -5.31
CA GLU A 278 -12.80 -35.74 -6.52
C GLU A 278 -11.82 -34.59 -6.33
N LEU A 279 -10.53 -34.89 -6.49
CA LEU A 279 -9.48 -33.88 -6.57
C LEU A 279 -9.20 -33.61 -8.05
N PHE A 280 -9.16 -32.35 -8.43
CA PHE A 280 -8.99 -31.97 -9.83
C PHE A 280 -8.13 -30.70 -9.99
N VAL A 281 -7.64 -30.48 -11.23
CA VAL A 281 -6.90 -29.27 -11.60
C VAL A 281 -7.92 -28.17 -11.94
N PRO A 282 -8.00 -27.05 -11.21
CA PRO A 282 -9.05 -26.03 -11.43
C PRO A 282 -9.06 -25.43 -12.83
N SER A 283 -7.89 -25.28 -13.48
CA SER A 283 -7.76 -24.66 -14.81
C SER A 283 -8.24 -25.55 -15.98
N THR A 284 -8.16 -26.88 -15.82
CA THR A 284 -8.46 -27.85 -16.89
C THR A 284 -9.62 -28.76 -16.54
N ASN A 285 -10.08 -28.75 -15.30
CA ASN A 285 -11.07 -29.65 -14.73
C ASN A 285 -10.66 -31.15 -14.79
N ALA A 286 -9.36 -31.41 -15.02
CA ALA A 286 -8.84 -32.78 -15.08
C ALA A 286 -8.82 -33.42 -13.68
N VAL A 287 -9.47 -34.56 -13.52
CA VAL A 287 -9.51 -35.29 -12.25
C VAL A 287 -8.16 -35.95 -11.99
N ILE A 288 -7.58 -35.68 -10.79
CA ILE A 288 -6.31 -36.23 -10.32
C ILE A 288 -6.55 -37.52 -9.52
N SER A 289 -7.57 -37.51 -8.65
CA SER A 289 -7.89 -38.57 -7.76
C SER A 289 -9.38 -38.60 -7.44
N LYS A 290 -9.93 -39.79 -7.28
CA LYS A 290 -11.32 -40.02 -6.86
C LYS A 290 -11.34 -41.04 -5.73
N GLN A 291 -12.06 -40.73 -4.65
CA GLN A 291 -12.28 -41.59 -3.52
C GLN A 291 -13.78 -41.74 -3.26
N GLN A 292 -14.20 -42.86 -2.71
CA GLN A 292 -15.58 -43.20 -2.47
C GLN A 292 -15.75 -43.80 -1.09
N VAL A 293 -16.81 -43.41 -0.38
CA VAL A 293 -17.20 -43.95 0.94
C VAL A 293 -18.71 -44.14 0.98
N THR A 294 -19.20 -45.24 1.50
CA THR A 294 -20.64 -45.46 1.69
C THR A 294 -21.15 -44.81 2.96
N PHE A 295 -22.38 -44.36 2.96
CA PHE A 295 -23.04 -43.79 4.14
C PHE A 295 -24.45 -44.40 4.36
N ASN A 296 -24.92 -44.32 5.62
CA ASN A 296 -26.27 -44.72 6.01
C ASN A 296 -26.74 -43.80 7.14
N VAL A 297 -27.52 -42.75 6.78
CA VAL A 297 -27.97 -41.69 7.70
C VAL A 297 -29.45 -41.88 8.02
N LYS A 298 -29.77 -42.05 9.31
CA LYS A 298 -31.16 -42.16 9.76
C LYS A 298 -31.92 -40.84 9.56
N ALA A 299 -33.26 -40.94 9.62
CA ALA A 299 -34.13 -39.79 9.58
C ALA A 299 -33.79 -38.79 10.67
N GLN A 300 -33.68 -37.48 10.29
CA GLN A 300 -33.37 -36.35 11.19
C GLN A 300 -32.02 -36.48 11.92
N GLU A 301 -31.08 -37.30 11.38
CA GLU A 301 -29.72 -37.44 11.92
C GLU A 301 -28.66 -36.97 10.91
N ASN A 302 -27.41 -36.99 11.32
CA ASN A 302 -26.27 -36.76 10.49
C ASN A 302 -25.18 -37.83 10.63
N GLN A 303 -24.32 -37.94 9.63
CA GLN A 303 -23.16 -38.83 9.64
C GLN A 303 -21.96 -38.12 9.01
N THR A 304 -20.81 -38.24 9.68
CA THR A 304 -19.56 -37.70 9.13
C THR A 304 -18.84 -38.80 8.34
N VAL A 305 -18.39 -38.45 7.15
CA VAL A 305 -17.50 -39.26 6.30
C VAL A 305 -16.15 -38.58 6.19
N SER A 306 -15.08 -39.36 6.01
CA SER A 306 -13.71 -38.86 5.97
C SER A 306 -13.00 -39.36 4.72
N PHE A 307 -12.21 -38.47 4.11
CA PHE A 307 -11.38 -38.72 2.94
C PHE A 307 -9.93 -38.31 3.26
N GLU A 308 -8.97 -39.15 2.87
CA GLU A 308 -7.55 -38.87 3.09
C GLU A 308 -6.84 -38.62 1.76
N PHE A 309 -6.07 -37.56 1.69
CA PHE A 309 -5.24 -37.27 0.52
C PHE A 309 -3.93 -36.60 0.92
N THR A 310 -2.95 -36.65 -0.01
CA THR A 310 -1.72 -35.90 0.13
C THR A 310 -1.74 -34.74 -0.80
N ALA A 311 -1.45 -33.52 -0.29
CA ALA A 311 -1.42 -32.33 -1.09
C ALA A 311 -0.30 -32.42 -2.17
N PRO A 312 -0.60 -32.14 -3.44
CA PRO A 312 0.35 -32.29 -4.55
C PRO A 312 1.53 -31.32 -4.44
N GLU A 313 2.70 -31.73 -4.95
CA GLU A 313 3.94 -30.93 -4.85
C GLU A 313 4.07 -29.84 -5.92
N ASN A 314 3.43 -30.00 -7.08
CA ASN A 314 3.64 -29.15 -8.25
C ASN A 314 2.36 -28.40 -8.67
N MET A 315 1.56 -27.98 -7.70
CA MET A 315 0.32 -27.27 -7.95
C MET A 315 0.15 -26.15 -6.92
N ASP A 316 -0.29 -25.00 -7.37
CA ASP A 316 -0.61 -23.85 -6.51
C ASP A 316 -2.07 -23.86 -6.04
N LEU A 317 -2.95 -24.56 -6.78
CA LEU A 317 -4.38 -24.67 -6.52
C LEU A 317 -4.85 -26.09 -6.73
N LEU A 318 -5.61 -26.58 -5.78
CA LEU A 318 -6.23 -27.91 -5.80
C LEU A 318 -7.75 -27.77 -5.78
N GLY A 319 -8.42 -28.26 -6.81
CA GLY A 319 -9.88 -28.37 -6.83
C GLY A 319 -10.33 -29.57 -5.99
N CYS A 320 -11.31 -29.33 -5.14
CA CYS A 320 -11.95 -30.36 -4.31
C CYS A 320 -13.45 -30.35 -4.57
N ARG A 321 -13.99 -31.45 -5.06
CA ARG A 321 -15.43 -31.65 -5.27
C ARG A 321 -15.88 -32.81 -4.42
N ILE A 322 -16.85 -32.56 -3.53
CA ILE A 322 -17.40 -33.55 -2.63
C ILE A 322 -18.89 -33.68 -2.95
N ILE A 323 -19.33 -34.89 -3.23
CA ILE A 323 -20.71 -35.18 -3.64
C ILE A 323 -21.22 -36.32 -2.76
N ALA A 324 -22.43 -36.19 -2.24
CA ALA A 324 -23.18 -37.28 -1.64
C ALA A 324 -24.44 -37.54 -2.44
N SER A 325 -24.68 -38.82 -2.78
CA SER A 325 -25.86 -39.23 -3.54
C SER A 325 -26.53 -40.43 -2.84
N SER A 326 -27.85 -40.30 -2.64
CA SER A 326 -28.76 -41.39 -2.27
C SER A 326 -29.64 -41.74 -3.48
N LEU A 327 -30.60 -42.66 -3.33
CA LEU A 327 -31.53 -43.01 -4.39
C LEU A 327 -32.43 -41.82 -4.81
N GLU A 328 -32.78 -40.93 -3.90
CA GLU A 328 -33.75 -39.85 -4.10
C GLU A 328 -33.13 -38.44 -4.08
N PHE A 329 -32.00 -38.30 -3.39
CA PHE A 329 -31.38 -36.99 -3.15
C PHE A 329 -29.91 -36.99 -3.52
N SER A 330 -29.47 -35.88 -4.01
CA SER A 330 -28.04 -35.61 -4.19
C SER A 330 -27.71 -34.18 -3.81
N ASP A 331 -26.52 -33.98 -3.26
CA ASP A 331 -25.95 -32.66 -2.99
C ASP A 331 -24.42 -32.72 -3.08
N GLY A 332 -23.80 -31.60 -3.47
CA GLY A 332 -22.35 -31.53 -3.59
C GLY A 332 -21.82 -30.13 -3.37
N GLU A 333 -20.57 -30.05 -2.97
CA GLU A 333 -19.81 -28.83 -2.85
C GLU A 333 -18.55 -28.90 -3.69
N GLN A 334 -18.23 -27.81 -4.37
CA GLN A 334 -16.97 -27.66 -5.09
C GLN A 334 -16.21 -26.44 -4.57
N HIS A 335 -14.99 -26.69 -4.17
CA HIS A 335 -14.08 -25.67 -3.61
C HIS A 335 -12.74 -25.70 -4.33
N VAL A 336 -11.98 -24.61 -4.18
CA VAL A 336 -10.60 -24.54 -4.61
C VAL A 336 -9.74 -24.22 -3.40
N LEU A 337 -8.79 -25.13 -3.12
CA LEU A 337 -7.83 -25.01 -2.01
C LEU A 337 -6.50 -24.49 -2.53
N PRO A 338 -5.96 -23.41 -1.97
CA PRO A 338 -4.57 -23.03 -2.20
C PRO A 338 -3.59 -24.07 -1.64
N VAL A 339 -2.58 -24.42 -2.43
CA VAL A 339 -1.48 -25.28 -2.02
C VAL A 339 -0.26 -24.41 -1.78
N VAL A 340 0.07 -24.16 -0.53
CA VAL A 340 1.17 -23.27 -0.14
C VAL A 340 2.47 -24.05 -0.12
N SER A 341 3.48 -23.58 -0.82
CA SER A 341 4.80 -24.17 -0.80
C SER A 341 5.43 -24.16 0.60
N ASN A 342 6.16 -25.22 0.96
CA ASN A 342 7.02 -25.27 2.14
C ASN A 342 8.33 -24.50 1.95
N ALA A 343 8.59 -24.00 0.73
CA ALA A 343 9.75 -23.20 0.42
C ALA A 343 9.41 -21.70 0.55
N THR A 344 10.38 -20.93 1.02
CA THR A 344 10.30 -19.46 1.03
C THR A 344 11.15 -18.91 -0.11
N LEU A 345 10.61 -17.98 -0.88
CA LEU A 345 11.38 -17.28 -1.89
C LEU A 345 12.42 -16.39 -1.20
N VAL A 346 13.67 -16.61 -1.52
CA VAL A 346 14.79 -15.77 -1.07
C VAL A 346 15.40 -15.10 -2.29
N THR A 347 15.28 -13.79 -2.37
CA THR A 347 15.94 -13.00 -3.40
C THR A 347 17.31 -12.57 -2.92
N GLN A 348 18.35 -13.03 -3.59
CA GLN A 348 19.72 -12.58 -3.37
C GLN A 348 20.15 -11.66 -4.50
N THR A 349 20.50 -10.43 -4.17
CA THR A 349 21.00 -9.45 -5.14
C THR A 349 22.51 -9.38 -5.11
N LEU A 350 23.13 -9.34 -6.28
CA LEU A 350 24.55 -9.03 -6.46
C LEU A 350 24.65 -7.72 -7.24
N PRO A 351 24.85 -6.57 -6.57
CA PRO A 351 25.05 -5.32 -7.26
C PRO A 351 26.38 -5.33 -8.01
N ILE A 352 26.32 -5.08 -9.31
CA ILE A 352 27.48 -5.00 -10.20
C ILE A 352 27.64 -3.52 -10.58
N PHE A 353 28.81 -2.98 -10.38
CA PHE A 353 29.15 -1.62 -10.79
C PHE A 353 30.55 -1.59 -11.37
N THR A 354 30.74 -0.91 -12.49
CA THR A 354 32.03 -0.63 -13.07
C THR A 354 32.10 0.84 -13.49
N SER A 355 33.16 1.52 -13.08
CA SER A 355 33.47 2.90 -13.46
C SER A 355 34.53 3.01 -14.55
N GLN A 356 35.11 1.89 -14.95
CA GLN A 356 36.21 1.86 -15.92
C GLN A 356 35.85 0.99 -17.12
N GLN A 357 36.32 1.40 -18.28
CA GLN A 357 36.24 0.61 -19.50
C GLN A 357 37.11 -0.64 -19.35
N GLY A 358 36.57 -1.83 -19.66
CA GLY A 358 37.26 -3.09 -19.56
C GLY A 358 36.37 -4.27 -19.33
N GLN A 359 36.95 -5.44 -19.13
CA GLN A 359 36.24 -6.67 -18.81
C GLN A 359 36.32 -6.94 -17.32
N GLN A 360 35.14 -7.17 -16.68
CA GLN A 360 35.06 -7.60 -15.29
C GLN A 360 34.34 -8.94 -15.21
N THR A 361 34.77 -9.79 -14.27
CA THR A 361 34.16 -11.09 -14.02
C THR A 361 33.61 -11.12 -12.60
N PHE A 362 32.34 -11.46 -12.47
CA PHE A 362 31.64 -11.56 -11.20
C PHE A 362 31.29 -13.03 -10.94
N LYS A 363 31.42 -13.47 -9.70
CA LYS A 363 31.10 -14.83 -9.31
C LYS A 363 29.78 -14.83 -8.57
N LEU A 364 28.75 -15.51 -9.11
CA LEU A 364 27.51 -15.79 -8.44
C LEU A 364 27.69 -17.04 -7.57
N ASN A 365 27.53 -16.89 -6.26
CA ASN A 365 27.54 -17.99 -5.33
C ASN A 365 26.11 -18.26 -4.86
N ALA A 366 25.49 -19.32 -5.38
CA ALA A 366 24.21 -19.78 -4.86
C ALA A 366 24.42 -20.41 -3.49
N PRO A 367 23.63 -20.07 -2.46
CA PRO A 367 23.67 -20.76 -1.16
C PRO A 367 23.45 -22.27 -1.32
N LYS A 368 24.05 -23.06 -0.46
CA LYS A 368 23.84 -24.53 -0.48
C LYS A 368 22.42 -24.85 0.03
N GLY A 369 21.78 -25.85 -0.56
CA GLY A 369 20.46 -26.32 -0.11
C GLY A 369 19.26 -25.53 -0.60
N ILE A 370 19.44 -24.68 -1.63
CA ILE A 370 18.34 -23.97 -2.30
C ILE A 370 18.00 -24.64 -3.64
N THR A 371 16.75 -24.52 -4.04
CA THR A 371 16.32 -24.84 -5.41
C THR A 371 16.31 -23.52 -6.21
N PRO A 372 17.14 -23.39 -7.27
CA PRO A 372 17.14 -22.21 -8.10
C PRO A 372 15.77 -22.05 -8.80
N TYR A 373 15.12 -20.92 -8.60
CA TYR A 373 13.84 -20.61 -9.23
C TYR A 373 14.04 -19.74 -10.47
N ARG A 374 14.76 -18.63 -10.31
CA ARG A 374 14.97 -17.65 -11.37
C ARG A 374 16.30 -16.94 -11.18
N LEU A 375 16.95 -16.62 -12.29
CA LEU A 375 18.08 -15.70 -12.34
C LEU A 375 17.69 -14.54 -13.24
N THR A 376 17.64 -13.34 -12.68
CA THR A 376 17.42 -12.09 -13.42
C THR A 376 18.72 -11.31 -13.45
N LEU A 377 19.12 -10.86 -14.62
CA LEU A 377 20.26 -10.00 -14.82
C LEU A 377 19.75 -8.67 -15.40
N GLU A 378 19.90 -7.60 -14.62
CA GLU A 378 19.59 -6.25 -15.05
C GLU A 378 20.88 -5.48 -15.28
N LEU A 379 21.03 -4.92 -16.44
CA LEU A 379 22.22 -4.16 -16.82
C LEU A 379 21.85 -2.86 -17.53
N THR A 380 22.54 -1.81 -17.19
CA THR A 380 22.45 -0.55 -17.91
C THR A 380 23.80 0.14 -17.96
N ALA A 381 24.13 0.71 -19.12
CA ALA A 381 25.26 1.61 -19.26
C ALA A 381 24.97 3.02 -18.69
N ASN A 382 23.70 3.34 -18.45
CA ASN A 382 23.29 4.62 -17.91
C ASN A 382 22.50 4.48 -16.59
N PRO A 383 23.08 4.87 -15.46
CA PRO A 383 22.41 4.76 -14.14
C PRO A 383 21.10 5.54 -14.01
N ILE A 384 20.80 6.49 -14.90
CA ILE A 384 19.54 7.23 -14.93
C ILE A 384 18.35 6.29 -15.13
N TRP A 385 18.53 5.14 -15.80
CA TRP A 385 17.49 4.13 -15.93
C TRP A 385 16.93 3.66 -14.59
N TYR A 386 17.78 3.54 -13.57
CA TYR A 386 17.31 3.17 -12.23
C TYR A 386 16.41 4.25 -11.60
N ALA A 387 16.66 5.52 -11.92
CA ALA A 387 15.76 6.60 -11.52
C ALA A 387 14.43 6.50 -12.27
N VAL A 388 14.46 6.27 -13.58
CA VAL A 388 13.25 6.17 -14.42
C VAL A 388 12.39 4.98 -14.00
N LEU A 389 12.99 3.81 -13.75
CA LEU A 389 12.28 2.61 -13.29
C LEU A 389 11.68 2.74 -11.89
N ALA A 390 12.18 3.66 -11.07
CA ALA A 390 11.63 3.94 -9.75
C ALA A 390 10.45 4.93 -9.78
N LEU A 391 10.30 5.76 -10.81
CA LEU A 391 9.24 6.77 -10.90
C LEU A 391 7.82 6.19 -10.80
N PRO A 392 7.47 5.05 -11.43
CA PRO A 392 6.12 4.49 -11.34
C PRO A 392 5.69 4.16 -9.92
N THR A 393 6.63 3.79 -9.03
CA THR A 393 6.32 3.45 -7.63
C THR A 393 5.80 4.64 -6.82
N ILE A 394 5.99 5.87 -7.31
CA ILE A 394 5.65 7.13 -6.65
C ILE A 394 4.47 7.83 -7.33
N ASN A 395 4.21 7.53 -8.60
CA ASN A 395 3.31 8.31 -9.46
C ASN A 395 1.83 8.27 -9.08
N THR A 396 1.42 7.34 -8.21
CA THR A 396 0.03 7.21 -7.80
C THR A 396 -0.11 7.56 -6.32
N PRO A 397 -0.67 8.74 -5.96
CA PRO A 397 -0.92 9.10 -4.57
C PRO A 397 -1.93 8.12 -3.97
N GLN A 398 -1.61 7.60 -2.80
CA GLN A 398 -2.46 6.66 -2.05
C GLN A 398 -3.42 7.39 -1.11
N THR A 399 -3.10 8.63 -0.77
CA THR A 399 -3.85 9.47 0.15
C THR A 399 -3.83 10.93 -0.31
N ASP A 400 -4.81 11.71 0.13
CA ASP A 400 -4.91 13.16 -0.14
C ASP A 400 -3.98 14.00 0.77
N ASN A 401 -2.82 13.49 1.15
CA ASN A 401 -1.87 14.28 1.91
C ASN A 401 -0.94 15.10 0.99
N VAL A 402 -0.49 16.25 1.48
CA VAL A 402 0.34 17.19 0.73
C VAL A 402 1.65 16.55 0.24
N THR A 403 2.26 15.64 1.00
CA THR A 403 3.51 14.98 0.61
C THR A 403 3.33 14.12 -0.64
N GLU A 404 2.28 13.29 -0.69
CA GLU A 404 2.02 12.42 -1.83
C GLU A 404 1.59 13.20 -3.07
N ILE A 405 0.79 14.26 -2.90
CA ILE A 405 0.39 15.13 -4.00
C ILE A 405 1.62 15.89 -4.55
N THR A 406 2.52 16.35 -3.68
CA THR A 406 3.79 16.98 -4.08
C THR A 406 4.68 16.00 -4.84
N ALA A 407 4.79 14.76 -4.37
CA ALA A 407 5.54 13.71 -5.05
C ALA A 407 4.94 13.39 -6.43
N SER A 408 3.61 13.31 -6.54
CA SER A 408 2.91 13.12 -7.82
C SER A 408 3.17 14.28 -8.80
N TYR A 409 3.10 15.52 -8.33
CA TYR A 409 3.47 16.70 -9.15
C TYR A 409 4.93 16.61 -9.63
N TYR A 410 5.85 16.30 -8.70
CA TYR A 410 7.27 16.18 -9.00
C TYR A 410 7.54 15.11 -10.06
N VAL A 411 7.00 13.91 -9.85
CA VAL A 411 7.21 12.74 -10.72
C VAL A 411 6.59 12.95 -12.10
N SER A 412 5.34 13.41 -12.19
CA SER A 412 4.66 13.62 -13.47
C SER A 412 5.33 14.70 -14.31
N THR A 413 5.79 15.79 -13.67
CA THR A 413 6.53 16.86 -14.34
C THR A 413 7.87 16.34 -14.87
N LEU A 414 8.57 15.54 -14.07
CA LEU A 414 9.85 14.96 -14.43
C LEU A 414 9.72 13.91 -15.54
N ALA A 415 8.70 13.04 -15.46
CA ALA A 415 8.41 12.03 -16.48
C ALA A 415 8.12 12.67 -17.84
N THR A 416 7.36 13.75 -17.87
CA THR A 416 7.12 14.54 -19.09
C THR A 416 8.42 15.06 -19.70
N ALA A 417 9.32 15.59 -18.88
CA ALA A 417 10.61 16.11 -19.36
C ALA A 417 11.50 14.98 -19.92
N ILE A 418 11.55 13.83 -19.24
CA ILE A 418 12.31 12.65 -19.68
C ILE A 418 11.74 12.11 -20.99
N ALA A 419 10.42 11.96 -21.09
CA ALA A 419 9.77 11.47 -22.30
C ALA A 419 10.04 12.37 -23.52
N ASN A 420 9.95 13.69 -23.33
CA ASN A 420 10.23 14.67 -24.38
C ASN A 420 11.71 14.70 -24.81
N ALA A 421 12.63 14.45 -23.86
CA ALA A 421 14.06 14.37 -24.16
C ALA A 421 14.45 13.07 -24.88
N ASN A 422 13.61 12.01 -24.80
CA ASN A 422 13.94 10.67 -25.30
C ASN A 422 12.80 10.06 -26.15
N PRO A 423 12.42 10.66 -27.28
CA PRO A 423 11.24 10.23 -28.07
C PRO A 423 11.38 8.83 -28.66
N GLN A 424 12.62 8.40 -29.00
CA GLN A 424 12.87 7.05 -29.53
C GLN A 424 12.56 5.97 -28.50
N ILE A 425 12.99 6.18 -27.25
CA ILE A 425 12.74 5.26 -26.15
C ILE A 425 11.25 5.18 -25.84
N THR A 426 10.58 6.32 -25.80
CA THR A 426 9.13 6.39 -25.59
C THR A 426 8.36 5.59 -26.64
N ASN A 427 8.77 5.66 -27.91
CA ASN A 427 8.16 4.89 -28.99
C ASN A 427 8.45 3.39 -28.89
N THR A 428 9.67 2.99 -28.51
CA THR A 428 10.03 1.58 -28.33
C THR A 428 9.24 0.94 -27.20
N ILE A 429 9.11 1.62 -26.06
CA ILE A 429 8.33 1.13 -24.92
C ILE A 429 6.83 1.04 -25.29
N ARG A 430 6.31 1.99 -26.05
CA ARG A 430 4.93 1.93 -26.55
C ARG A 430 4.71 0.73 -27.48
N GLN A 431 5.66 0.42 -28.35
CA GLN A 431 5.59 -0.78 -29.20
C GLN A 431 5.65 -2.07 -28.38
N TRP A 432 6.46 -2.11 -27.33
CA TRP A 432 6.51 -3.25 -26.40
C TRP A 432 5.18 -3.49 -25.72
N MET A 433 4.55 -2.43 -25.20
CA MET A 433 3.22 -2.54 -24.60
C MET A 433 2.18 -3.14 -25.55
N GLN A 434 2.22 -2.78 -26.82
CA GLN A 434 1.30 -3.33 -27.82
C GLN A 434 1.56 -4.81 -28.15
N LYS A 435 2.81 -5.28 -28.03
CA LYS A 435 3.18 -6.69 -28.27
C LYS A 435 2.88 -7.59 -27.08
N SER A 436 2.95 -7.07 -25.85
CA SER A 436 2.81 -7.87 -24.61
C SER A 436 1.38 -8.26 -24.26
N ASP A 437 0.37 -7.52 -24.72
CA ASP A 437 -1.04 -7.80 -24.42
C ASP A 437 -1.56 -9.13 -24.99
N ALA A 438 -0.91 -9.68 -26.00
CA ALA A 438 -1.36 -10.90 -26.66
C ALA A 438 -0.83 -12.20 -26.04
N THR A 439 0.26 -12.16 -25.27
CA THR A 439 0.98 -13.37 -24.84
C THR A 439 1.03 -13.61 -23.32
N LEU A 440 0.65 -12.65 -22.50
CA LEU A 440 0.87 -12.70 -21.04
C LEU A 440 -0.39 -12.81 -20.19
N THR A 441 -1.60 -12.81 -20.77
CA THR A 441 -2.80 -13.12 -19.99
C THR A 441 -2.88 -14.62 -19.74
N SER A 442 -2.41 -15.04 -18.57
CA SER A 442 -2.55 -16.40 -18.09
C SER A 442 -4.07 -16.77 -18.02
N PRO A 443 -4.44 -18.03 -18.25
CA PRO A 443 -5.82 -18.49 -18.03
C PRO A 443 -6.35 -18.18 -16.64
N LEU A 444 -5.47 -17.99 -15.66
CA LEU A 444 -5.74 -17.62 -14.26
C LEU A 444 -6.21 -16.17 -14.11
N GLU A 445 -5.81 -15.25 -14.99
CA GLU A 445 -6.30 -13.87 -14.96
C GLU A 445 -7.75 -13.71 -15.43
N LYS A 446 -8.27 -14.73 -16.09
CA LYS A 446 -9.65 -14.74 -16.59
C LYS A 446 -10.70 -15.08 -15.53
N THR A 447 -10.28 -15.55 -14.35
CA THR A 447 -11.16 -15.93 -13.23
C THR A 447 -10.94 -15.00 -12.03
N PRO A 448 -11.84 -14.02 -11.77
CA PRO A 448 -11.65 -13.02 -10.70
C PRO A 448 -11.48 -13.62 -9.31
N GLU A 449 -12.14 -14.73 -9.03
CA GLU A 449 -12.09 -15.43 -7.74
C GLU A 449 -10.73 -16.08 -7.49
N LEU A 450 -10.15 -16.70 -8.51
CA LEU A 450 -8.81 -17.30 -8.44
C LEU A 450 -7.72 -16.22 -8.32
N LYS A 451 -7.93 -15.06 -8.94
CA LYS A 451 -6.99 -13.93 -8.88
C LYS A 451 -6.83 -13.40 -7.45
N SER A 452 -7.91 -13.29 -6.69
CA SER A 452 -7.86 -12.78 -5.31
C SER A 452 -7.15 -13.76 -4.35
N ILE A 453 -7.33 -15.06 -4.57
CA ILE A 453 -6.71 -16.13 -3.76
C ILE A 453 -5.21 -16.24 -4.09
N LEU A 454 -4.84 -16.19 -5.36
CA LEU A 454 -3.44 -16.26 -5.80
C LEU A 454 -2.61 -15.06 -5.37
N LEU A 455 -3.19 -13.85 -5.39
CA LEU A 455 -2.53 -12.63 -4.94
C LEU A 455 -2.17 -12.66 -3.45
N GLN A 456 -2.96 -13.37 -2.64
CA GLN A 456 -2.72 -13.44 -1.20
C GLN A 456 -1.70 -14.51 -0.79
N LEU A 457 -1.45 -15.53 -1.62
CA LEU A 457 -0.80 -16.76 -1.19
C LEU A 457 0.48 -17.13 -1.93
N SER A 458 0.78 -16.50 -3.06
CA SER A 458 1.93 -16.87 -3.89
C SER A 458 2.82 -15.67 -4.21
N PRO A 459 3.95 -15.50 -3.48
CA PRO A 459 4.94 -14.47 -3.79
C PRO A 459 5.45 -14.52 -5.23
N TRP A 460 5.49 -15.70 -5.85
CA TRP A 460 5.94 -15.91 -7.24
C TRP A 460 4.99 -15.33 -8.29
N VAL A 461 3.69 -15.45 -8.06
CA VAL A 461 2.67 -14.86 -8.96
C VAL A 461 2.69 -13.35 -8.86
N THR A 462 2.88 -12.83 -7.65
CA THR A 462 3.05 -11.38 -7.41
C THR A 462 4.29 -10.85 -8.11
N GLU A 463 5.38 -11.60 -8.14
CA GLU A 463 6.65 -11.17 -8.77
C GLU A 463 6.58 -11.25 -10.30
N ALA A 464 5.94 -12.27 -10.87
CA ALA A 464 5.74 -12.37 -12.32
C ALA A 464 4.76 -11.31 -12.86
N GLN A 465 3.73 -10.97 -12.09
CA GLN A 465 2.83 -9.86 -12.40
C GLN A 465 3.55 -8.51 -12.29
N ASN A 466 4.48 -8.37 -11.36
CA ASN A 466 5.23 -7.13 -11.15
C ASN A 466 6.05 -6.72 -12.38
N GLU A 467 6.66 -7.63 -13.14
CA GLU A 467 7.42 -7.25 -14.34
C GLU A 467 6.54 -6.73 -15.46
N THR A 468 5.45 -7.44 -15.77
CA THR A 468 4.49 -6.97 -16.79
C THR A 468 3.84 -5.66 -16.35
N GLN A 469 3.47 -5.55 -15.09
CA GLN A 469 2.89 -4.36 -14.52
C GLN A 469 3.89 -3.20 -14.47
N GLN A 470 5.19 -3.47 -14.29
CA GLN A 470 6.25 -2.45 -14.38
C GLN A 470 6.39 -1.89 -15.78
N MET A 471 6.41 -2.73 -16.80
CA MET A 471 6.48 -2.29 -18.19
C MET A 471 5.24 -1.49 -18.59
N HIS A 472 4.05 -1.91 -18.16
CA HIS A 472 2.83 -1.12 -18.32
C HIS A 472 2.91 0.22 -17.60
N SER A 473 3.33 0.22 -16.33
CA SER A 473 3.47 1.44 -15.53
C SER A 473 4.52 2.38 -16.11
N LEU A 474 5.60 1.85 -16.68
CA LEU A 474 6.61 2.65 -17.38
C LEU A 474 6.06 3.26 -18.67
N GLY A 475 5.27 2.51 -19.43
CA GLY A 475 4.60 3.02 -20.62
C GLY A 475 3.58 4.12 -20.31
N GLU A 476 2.78 3.97 -19.27
CA GLU A 476 1.88 4.99 -18.76
C GLU A 476 2.64 6.23 -18.24
N LEU A 477 3.78 6.01 -17.59
CA LEU A 477 4.65 7.09 -17.12
C LEU A 477 5.21 7.94 -18.26
N LEU A 478 5.54 7.33 -19.39
CA LEU A 478 6.09 8.03 -20.55
C LEU A 478 5.00 8.57 -21.50
N ASP A 479 3.73 8.42 -21.17
CA ASP A 479 2.65 9.10 -21.88
C ASP A 479 2.57 10.58 -21.46
N VAL A 480 3.10 11.45 -22.30
CA VAL A 480 3.19 12.90 -22.05
C VAL A 480 1.82 13.52 -21.77
N ASN A 481 0.76 13.11 -22.47
CA ASN A 481 -0.58 13.67 -22.26
C ASN A 481 -1.13 13.29 -20.88
N ARG A 482 -0.99 12.03 -20.50
CA ARG A 482 -1.38 11.54 -19.19
C ARG A 482 -0.60 12.22 -18.06
N GLN A 483 0.72 12.35 -18.23
CA GLN A 483 1.55 13.00 -17.20
C GLN A 483 1.27 14.50 -17.07
N ASN A 484 1.02 15.19 -18.15
CA ASN A 484 0.58 16.59 -18.10
C ASN A 484 -0.76 16.75 -17.37
N TYR A 485 -1.70 15.84 -17.60
CA TYR A 485 -2.98 15.83 -16.89
C TYR A 485 -2.79 15.58 -15.38
N ILE A 486 -1.98 14.59 -14.99
CA ILE A 486 -1.65 14.32 -13.58
C ILE A 486 -0.95 15.51 -12.93
N SER A 487 0.03 16.12 -13.62
CA SER A 487 0.74 17.31 -13.14
C SER A 487 -0.22 18.48 -12.92
N GLN A 488 -1.17 18.71 -13.85
CA GLN A 488 -2.19 19.74 -13.71
C GLN A 488 -3.08 19.48 -12.49
N GLN A 489 -3.59 18.26 -12.34
CA GLN A 489 -4.43 17.90 -11.19
C GLN A 489 -3.67 18.07 -9.86
N ALA A 490 -2.42 17.61 -9.80
CA ALA A 490 -1.61 17.72 -8.60
C ALA A 490 -1.35 19.19 -8.22
N ILE A 491 -1.04 20.05 -9.19
CA ILE A 491 -0.81 21.47 -8.93
C ILE A 491 -2.10 22.21 -8.55
N ASP A 492 -3.25 21.80 -9.11
CA ASP A 492 -4.56 22.35 -8.75
C ASP A 492 -4.91 21.96 -7.30
N LYS A 493 -4.64 20.72 -6.93
CA LYS A 493 -4.86 20.23 -5.57
C LYS A 493 -3.91 20.87 -4.56
N LEU A 494 -2.62 21.05 -4.90
CA LEU A 494 -1.68 21.79 -4.06
C LEU A 494 -2.12 23.24 -3.84
N ALA A 495 -2.69 23.89 -4.85
CA ALA A 495 -3.22 25.24 -4.71
C ALA A 495 -4.48 25.28 -3.83
N GLU A 496 -5.34 24.26 -3.89
CA GLU A 496 -6.51 24.11 -3.02
C GLU A 496 -6.11 23.86 -1.54
N LEU A 497 -5.04 23.09 -1.33
CA LEU A 497 -4.55 22.73 0.00
C LEU A 497 -3.65 23.80 0.63
N GLN A 498 -3.26 24.85 -0.13
CA GLN A 498 -2.53 25.97 0.42
C GLN A 498 -3.45 26.83 1.26
N ASN A 499 -3.17 26.94 2.56
CA ASN A 499 -3.96 27.70 3.51
C ASN A 499 -3.92 29.21 3.19
N GLU A 500 -4.84 29.98 3.77
CA GLU A 500 -4.93 31.43 3.57
C GLU A 500 -3.66 32.19 4.01
N ASP A 501 -2.95 31.67 5.01
CA ASP A 501 -1.67 32.22 5.47
C ASP A 501 -0.49 31.95 4.51
N GLY A 502 -0.70 31.13 3.47
CA GLY A 502 0.26 30.77 2.44
C GLY A 502 1.04 29.49 2.71
N GLY A 503 0.91 28.89 3.87
CA GLY A 503 1.56 27.62 4.22
C GLY A 503 0.74 26.39 3.80
N TRP A 504 1.35 25.21 3.87
CA TRP A 504 0.67 23.93 3.73
C TRP A 504 0.66 23.17 5.05
N SER A 505 -0.41 22.43 5.26
CA SER A 505 -0.58 21.47 6.36
C SER A 505 -0.42 20.03 5.86
N TRP A 506 -0.42 19.06 6.77
CA TRP A 506 -0.40 17.63 6.41
C TRP A 506 -1.66 17.21 5.66
N PHE A 507 -2.83 17.69 6.13
CA PHE A 507 -4.14 17.40 5.56
C PHE A 507 -4.98 18.67 5.53
N LYS A 508 -6.00 18.68 4.69
CA LYS A 508 -6.95 19.81 4.58
C LYS A 508 -7.57 20.13 5.94
N GLY A 509 -7.61 21.41 6.28
CA GLY A 509 -8.23 21.90 7.52
C GLY A 509 -7.31 21.92 8.75
N PHE A 510 -6.06 21.45 8.64
CA PHE A 510 -5.05 21.59 9.69
C PHE A 510 -4.31 22.92 9.59
N ASN A 511 -3.67 23.32 10.69
CA ASN A 511 -2.80 24.49 10.71
C ASN A 511 -1.58 24.29 9.81
N SER A 512 -1.11 25.38 9.19
CA SER A 512 0.08 25.37 8.35
C SER A 512 1.32 24.93 9.11
N SER A 513 2.09 24.04 8.49
CA SER A 513 3.35 23.52 9.00
C SER A 513 4.52 24.12 8.21
N THR A 514 5.53 24.68 8.92
CA THR A 514 6.76 25.15 8.27
C THR A 514 7.44 24.01 7.52
N PHE A 515 7.56 22.84 8.15
CA PHE A 515 8.16 21.64 7.57
C PHE A 515 7.46 21.22 6.26
N MET A 516 6.12 21.15 6.23
CA MET A 516 5.39 20.79 5.01
C MET A 516 5.56 21.83 3.92
N THR A 517 5.54 23.10 4.29
CA THR A 517 5.74 24.21 3.34
C THR A 517 7.14 24.19 2.74
N GLU A 518 8.16 23.91 3.53
CA GLU A 518 9.55 23.76 3.09
C GLU A 518 9.71 22.57 2.14
N ASN A 519 9.09 21.42 2.43
CA ASN A 519 9.12 20.23 1.55
C ASN A 519 8.50 20.50 0.18
N VAL A 520 7.36 21.18 0.13
CA VAL A 520 6.72 21.57 -1.16
C VAL A 520 7.62 22.51 -1.96
N LEU A 521 8.18 23.51 -1.30
CA LEU A 521 9.10 24.47 -1.94
C LEU A 521 10.38 23.78 -2.40
N GLU A 522 10.93 22.85 -1.63
CA GLU A 522 12.13 22.10 -2.01
C GLU A 522 11.87 21.26 -3.28
N ALA A 523 10.74 20.54 -3.37
CA ALA A 523 10.39 19.78 -4.55
C ALA A 523 10.28 20.69 -5.80
N MET A 524 9.67 21.85 -5.66
CA MET A 524 9.58 22.84 -6.74
C MET A 524 10.97 23.40 -7.13
N ALA A 525 11.84 23.68 -6.16
CA ALA A 525 13.19 24.17 -6.41
C ALA A 525 14.07 23.11 -7.10
N ARG A 526 13.93 21.85 -6.75
CA ARG A 526 14.63 20.72 -7.38
C ARG A 526 14.27 20.57 -8.86
N LEU A 527 13.00 20.73 -9.23
CA LEU A 527 12.59 20.74 -10.65
C LEU A 527 13.29 21.86 -11.42
N VAL A 528 13.35 23.07 -10.84
CA VAL A 528 14.05 24.19 -11.45
C VAL A 528 15.55 23.90 -11.61
N SER A 529 16.20 23.29 -10.60
CA SER A 529 17.63 22.93 -10.68
C SER A 529 17.93 21.86 -11.74
N LEU A 530 16.93 21.05 -12.11
CA LEU A 530 16.99 20.09 -13.21
C LEU A 530 16.59 20.69 -14.56
N ASN A 531 16.33 22.01 -14.64
CA ASN A 531 15.83 22.72 -15.82
C ASN A 531 14.46 22.22 -16.31
N VAL A 532 13.65 21.75 -15.39
CA VAL A 532 12.30 21.24 -15.65
C VAL A 532 11.28 22.16 -15.01
N THR A 533 10.32 22.63 -15.79
CA THR A 533 9.24 23.51 -15.31
C THR A 533 7.90 23.08 -15.85
N SER A 534 6.88 23.11 -14.99
CA SER A 534 5.48 22.91 -15.37
C SER A 534 4.61 23.94 -14.66
N HIS A 535 3.62 24.49 -15.38
CA HIS A 535 2.66 25.47 -14.84
C HIS A 535 3.30 26.70 -14.14
N PRO A 536 4.30 27.40 -14.76
CA PRO A 536 5.18 28.35 -14.08
C PRO A 536 4.44 29.47 -13.36
N GLU A 537 3.39 30.03 -13.95
CA GLU A 537 2.63 31.15 -13.36
C GLU A 537 1.90 30.73 -12.06
N LYS A 538 1.29 29.55 -12.05
CA LYS A 538 0.57 29.06 -10.88
C LYS A 538 1.53 28.67 -9.77
N VAL A 539 2.62 27.98 -10.12
CA VAL A 539 3.69 27.62 -9.20
C VAL A 539 4.30 28.86 -8.56
N LYS A 540 4.63 29.89 -9.34
CA LYS A 540 5.22 31.15 -8.83
C LYS A 540 4.30 31.85 -7.82
N LYS A 541 2.99 31.87 -8.07
CA LYS A 541 2.03 32.47 -7.13
C LYS A 541 2.00 31.72 -5.78
N MET A 542 2.03 30.39 -5.82
CA MET A 542 2.08 29.57 -4.61
C MET A 542 3.40 29.77 -3.86
N GLN A 543 4.53 29.76 -4.57
CA GLN A 543 5.86 29.99 -4.00
C GLN A 543 5.95 31.33 -3.25
N ILE A 544 5.44 32.42 -3.83
CA ILE A 544 5.45 33.72 -3.18
C ILE A 544 4.69 33.71 -1.86
N LYS A 545 3.48 33.13 -1.84
CA LYS A 545 2.67 33.02 -0.62
C LYS A 545 3.37 32.15 0.44
N ALA A 546 3.93 31.02 0.03
CA ALA A 546 4.62 30.09 0.91
C ALA A 546 5.88 30.73 1.54
N LEU A 547 6.66 31.46 0.76
CA LEU A 547 7.82 32.19 1.28
C LEU A 547 7.42 33.31 2.25
N GLN A 548 6.32 34.02 1.98
CA GLN A 548 5.78 35.01 2.92
C GLN A 548 5.36 34.40 4.25
N PHE A 549 4.78 33.20 4.21
CA PHE A 549 4.46 32.41 5.40
C PHE A 549 5.74 32.06 6.17
N LEU A 550 6.73 31.45 5.51
CA LEU A 550 8.00 31.07 6.15
C LEU A 550 8.76 32.27 6.71
N ASP A 551 8.81 33.39 5.96
CA ASP A 551 9.44 34.63 6.40
C ASP A 551 8.75 35.19 7.68
N LYS A 552 7.42 35.07 7.75
CA LYS A 552 6.68 35.43 8.98
C LYS A 552 7.02 34.50 10.14
N GLN A 553 7.05 33.18 9.92
CA GLN A 553 7.33 32.21 10.96
C GLN A 553 8.74 32.37 11.53
N ILE A 554 9.74 32.57 10.68
CA ILE A 554 11.11 32.76 11.15
C ILE A 554 11.29 34.08 11.93
N GLN A 555 10.57 35.13 11.54
CA GLN A 555 10.58 36.41 12.27
C GLN A 555 9.92 36.27 13.64
N GLU A 556 8.84 35.52 13.77
CA GLU A 556 8.22 35.23 15.06
C GLU A 556 9.12 34.36 15.92
N SER A 557 9.71 33.29 15.35
CA SER A 557 10.67 32.44 16.03
C SER A 557 11.87 33.25 16.57
N TYR A 558 12.38 34.20 15.82
CA TYR A 558 13.51 35.04 16.19
C TYR A 558 13.30 35.86 17.48
N LYS A 559 12.05 36.18 17.83
CA LYS A 559 11.74 36.87 19.09
C LYS A 559 12.14 36.06 20.34
N HIS A 560 12.04 34.75 20.23
CA HIS A 560 12.20 33.85 21.39
C HIS A 560 13.38 32.88 21.26
N VAL A 561 13.75 32.50 20.03
CA VAL A 561 14.84 31.56 19.75
C VAL A 561 16.03 32.31 19.18
N LYS A 562 17.17 32.30 19.88
CA LYS A 562 18.41 32.98 19.47
C LYS A 562 19.50 32.02 19.00
N THR A 563 19.21 30.75 18.88
CA THR A 563 20.13 29.70 18.40
C THR A 563 19.65 29.17 17.07
N ALA A 564 20.54 29.10 16.10
CA ALA A 564 20.23 28.45 14.81
C ALA A 564 20.23 26.94 14.99
N GLY A 565 19.02 26.35 15.04
CA GLY A 565 18.78 24.92 15.09
C GLY A 565 18.26 24.41 13.73
N TYR A 566 17.76 23.17 13.74
CA TYR A 566 17.29 22.47 12.53
C TYR A 566 16.29 23.30 11.71
N SER A 567 15.26 23.86 12.34
CA SER A 567 14.22 24.64 11.63
C SER A 567 14.79 25.89 10.96
N GLN A 568 15.76 26.58 11.61
CA GLN A 568 16.40 27.77 11.06
C GLN A 568 17.32 27.40 9.87
N ILE A 569 18.01 26.26 9.98
CA ILE A 569 18.85 25.76 8.88
C ILE A 569 18.00 25.40 7.68
N LEU A 570 16.91 24.68 7.90
CA LEU A 570 15.98 24.28 6.84
C LEU A 570 15.34 25.50 6.15
N TYR A 571 14.93 26.50 6.93
CA TYR A 571 14.47 27.79 6.40
C TYR A 571 15.53 28.45 5.52
N LEU A 572 16.77 28.58 6.00
CA LEU A 572 17.85 29.24 5.25
C LEU A 572 18.18 28.48 3.97
N TYR A 573 18.23 27.16 4.03
CA TYR A 573 18.41 26.30 2.86
C TYR A 573 17.30 26.48 1.83
N THR A 574 16.04 26.35 2.24
CA THR A 574 14.88 26.52 1.36
C THR A 574 14.84 27.92 0.76
N ARG A 575 15.01 28.94 1.60
CA ARG A 575 14.99 30.34 1.16
C ARG A 575 16.13 30.68 0.18
N SER A 576 17.28 30.02 0.31
CA SER A 576 18.43 30.19 -0.59
C SER A 576 18.15 29.82 -2.04
N ALA A 577 17.17 28.95 -2.31
CA ALA A 577 16.75 28.57 -3.65
C ALA A 577 15.89 29.64 -4.36
N TYR A 578 15.33 30.60 -3.60
CA TYR A 578 14.37 31.61 -4.06
C TYR A 578 14.88 33.04 -3.88
N ARG A 579 16.15 33.29 -4.21
CA ARG A 579 16.79 34.60 -4.08
C ARG A 579 16.21 35.67 -5.00
N ASP A 580 15.56 35.25 -6.08
CA ASP A 580 14.83 36.11 -7.01
C ASP A 580 13.55 36.72 -6.41
N ILE A 581 13.03 36.15 -5.31
CA ILE A 581 11.88 36.66 -4.58
C ILE A 581 12.38 37.48 -3.39
N PRO A 582 12.06 38.81 -3.33
CA PRO A 582 12.61 39.68 -2.30
C PRO A 582 12.28 39.27 -0.87
N LEU A 583 13.27 39.29 0.01
CA LEU A 583 13.13 39.08 1.45
C LEU A 583 12.87 40.45 2.11
N THR A 584 11.62 40.74 2.46
CA THR A 584 11.23 42.05 2.99
C THR A 584 11.00 42.08 4.49
N LYS A 585 10.41 41.03 5.06
CA LYS A 585 9.95 41.06 6.46
C LYS A 585 10.84 40.33 7.48
N ALA A 586 11.71 39.42 7.02
CA ALA A 586 12.53 38.59 7.89
C ALA A 586 14.04 38.85 7.74
N LEU A 587 14.43 40.01 7.20
CA LEU A 587 15.82 40.30 6.87
C LEU A 587 16.75 40.25 8.09
N GLU A 588 16.30 40.73 9.22
CA GLU A 588 17.09 40.73 10.47
C GLU A 588 17.28 39.30 11.01
N ALA A 589 16.21 38.54 11.14
CA ALA A 589 16.26 37.15 11.57
C ALA A 589 17.12 36.29 10.64
N HIS A 590 16.96 36.46 9.33
CA HIS A 590 17.73 35.79 8.31
C HIS A 590 19.24 36.06 8.43
N LYS A 591 19.63 37.34 8.52
CA LYS A 591 21.05 37.75 8.68
C LYS A 591 21.63 37.20 9.98
N TYR A 592 20.85 37.24 11.05
CA TYR A 592 21.28 36.77 12.35
C TYR A 592 21.59 35.28 12.34
N TYR A 593 20.65 34.46 11.87
CA TYR A 593 20.86 33.01 11.85
C TYR A 593 21.93 32.59 10.84
N LEU A 594 22.00 33.25 9.68
CA LEU A 594 23.06 32.99 8.71
C LEU A 594 24.44 33.27 9.31
N GLY A 595 24.59 34.42 10.02
CA GLY A 595 25.84 34.77 10.72
C GLY A 595 26.22 33.80 11.84
N GLN A 596 25.23 33.26 12.57
CA GLN A 596 25.52 32.24 13.57
C GLN A 596 26.08 30.95 12.94
N LEU A 597 25.53 30.53 11.80
CA LEU A 597 25.96 29.31 11.14
C LEU A 597 27.39 29.42 10.60
N GLU A 598 27.90 30.62 10.31
CA GLU A 598 29.31 30.84 9.90
C GLU A 598 30.32 30.26 10.91
N THR A 599 29.97 30.23 12.19
CA THR A 599 30.85 29.76 13.26
C THR A 599 30.37 28.46 13.93
N SER A 600 29.09 28.20 13.95
CA SER A 600 28.51 27.05 14.67
C SER A 600 28.42 25.75 13.86
N TRP A 601 28.62 25.79 12.55
CA TRP A 601 28.48 24.65 11.66
C TRP A 601 29.31 23.41 12.06
N PRO A 602 30.48 23.49 12.72
CA PRO A 602 31.23 22.28 13.09
C PRO A 602 30.46 21.34 14.03
N LYS A 603 29.52 21.86 14.79
CA LYS A 603 28.69 21.10 15.77
C LYS A 603 27.46 20.46 15.18
N LEU A 604 27.15 20.73 13.92
CA LEU A 604 25.97 20.25 13.23
C LEU A 604 26.09 18.77 12.82
N SER A 605 24.95 18.09 12.68
CA SER A 605 24.88 16.75 12.08
C SER A 605 25.32 16.78 10.61
N LEU A 606 25.61 15.63 10.03
CA LEU A 606 26.02 15.52 8.62
C LEU A 606 24.97 16.11 7.66
N TYR A 607 23.69 15.86 7.92
CA TYR A 607 22.59 16.41 7.12
C TYR A 607 22.53 17.94 7.23
N GLU A 608 22.54 18.47 8.44
CA GLU A 608 22.52 19.91 8.68
C GLU A 608 23.77 20.61 8.11
N LYS A 609 24.96 19.97 8.18
CA LYS A 609 26.18 20.46 7.52
C LYS A 609 25.99 20.56 6.01
N ALA A 610 25.40 19.54 5.37
CA ALA A 610 25.14 19.56 3.94
C ALA A 610 24.20 20.69 3.52
N LEU A 611 23.08 20.86 4.23
CA LEU A 611 22.15 21.97 3.96
C LEU A 611 22.80 23.33 4.21
N THR A 612 23.59 23.44 5.27
CA THR A 612 24.33 24.68 5.60
C THR A 612 25.36 25.00 4.53
N ALA A 613 26.10 24.01 4.02
CA ALA A 613 27.08 24.21 2.94
C ALA A 613 26.42 24.81 1.70
N ILE A 614 25.27 24.22 1.26
CA ILE A 614 24.49 24.72 0.12
C ILE A 614 24.01 26.16 0.38
N ALA A 615 23.46 26.43 1.54
CA ALA A 615 22.98 27.77 1.89
C ALA A 615 24.12 28.78 1.89
N MET A 616 25.28 28.44 2.48
CA MET A 616 26.46 29.31 2.49
C MET A 616 26.96 29.63 1.10
N GLU A 617 27.06 28.63 0.22
CA GLU A 617 27.45 28.84 -1.18
C GLU A 617 26.50 29.81 -1.88
N ARG A 618 25.19 29.54 -1.77
CA ARG A 618 24.15 30.36 -2.41
C ARG A 618 24.09 31.79 -1.89
N TYR A 619 24.48 32.04 -0.61
CA TYR A 619 24.57 33.38 -0.04
C TYR A 619 25.96 34.02 -0.17
N GLY A 620 26.84 33.45 -1.00
CA GLY A 620 28.16 34.01 -1.33
C GLY A 620 29.22 33.81 -0.24
N LYS A 621 29.01 32.88 0.68
CA LYS A 621 29.97 32.49 1.74
C LYS A 621 30.78 31.25 1.32
N THR A 622 31.32 31.29 0.11
CA THR A 622 31.97 30.14 -0.57
C THR A 622 33.10 29.51 0.24
N GLU A 623 33.91 30.30 0.96
CA GLU A 623 35.01 29.75 1.77
C GLU A 623 34.51 28.90 2.95
N ILE A 624 33.39 29.28 3.57
CA ILE A 624 32.76 28.50 4.64
C ILE A 624 32.16 27.23 4.03
N ALA A 625 31.47 27.33 2.89
CA ALA A 625 30.92 26.20 2.16
C ALA A 625 32.00 25.15 1.86
N LYS A 626 33.16 25.57 1.35
CA LYS A 626 34.31 24.70 1.09
C LYS A 626 34.90 24.07 2.37
N GLN A 627 34.93 24.81 3.49
CA GLN A 627 35.37 24.24 4.77
C GLN A 627 34.42 23.14 5.25
N ILE A 628 33.10 23.31 5.08
CA ILE A 628 32.12 22.31 5.42
C ILE A 628 32.28 21.07 4.53
N ILE A 629 32.47 21.22 3.22
CA ILE A 629 32.73 20.11 2.30
C ILE A 629 33.97 19.32 2.71
N ARG A 630 35.06 20.01 3.05
CA ARG A 630 36.28 19.34 3.54
C ARG A 630 35.99 18.53 4.81
N SER A 631 35.25 19.10 5.76
CA SER A 631 34.84 18.38 6.96
C SER A 631 33.98 17.16 6.63
N LEU A 632 33.01 17.28 5.72
CA LEU A 632 32.17 16.15 5.30
C LEU A 632 33.03 15.05 4.67
N LYS A 633 34.03 15.40 3.87
CA LYS A 633 34.96 14.47 3.25
C LYS A 633 35.83 13.71 4.28
N GLU A 634 36.29 14.39 5.33
CA GLU A 634 37.07 13.77 6.40
C GLU A 634 36.27 12.71 7.19
N TYR A 635 34.95 12.86 7.31
CA TYR A 635 34.08 11.89 7.97
C TYR A 635 33.59 10.78 7.07
N SER A 636 33.98 10.76 5.78
CA SER A 636 33.55 9.74 4.84
C SER A 636 34.39 8.46 4.96
N THR A 637 33.78 7.36 4.54
CA THR A 637 34.45 6.08 4.33
C THR A 637 34.41 5.77 2.85
N THR A 638 35.56 5.38 2.28
CA THR A 638 35.66 5.01 0.86
C THR A 638 36.21 3.61 0.73
N THR A 639 35.47 2.74 0.04
CA THR A 639 35.92 1.38 -0.31
C THR A 639 35.68 1.10 -1.80
N PRO A 640 36.47 0.23 -2.43
CA PRO A 640 36.26 -0.13 -3.84
C PRO A 640 34.87 -0.73 -4.09
N GLU A 641 34.36 -1.51 -3.13
CA GLU A 641 33.07 -2.20 -3.25
C GLU A 641 31.89 -1.25 -3.05
N MET A 642 31.95 -0.39 -2.02
CA MET A 642 30.81 0.45 -1.62
C MET A 642 30.88 1.87 -2.19
N GLY A 643 32.03 2.32 -2.69
CA GLY A 643 32.22 3.71 -3.03
C GLY A 643 32.41 4.59 -1.78
N MET A 644 32.03 5.85 -1.85
CA MET A 644 32.15 6.83 -0.77
C MET A 644 30.83 7.01 -0.03
N TYR A 645 30.86 6.88 1.30
CA TYR A 645 29.68 6.95 2.15
C TYR A 645 30.01 7.33 3.61
N TRP A 646 28.96 7.52 4.43
CA TRP A 646 29.09 7.88 5.86
C TRP A 646 28.45 6.79 6.73
N ALA A 647 29.26 6.01 7.44
CA ALA A 647 28.82 4.85 8.21
C ALA A 647 27.98 5.19 9.45
N ASN A 648 28.24 6.32 10.10
CA ASN A 648 27.61 6.71 11.37
C ASN A 648 26.40 7.66 11.18
N ASN A 649 25.68 7.52 10.09
CA ASN A 649 24.56 8.36 9.78
C ASN A 649 23.26 7.83 10.38
N ARG A 650 23.22 7.68 11.70
CA ARG A 650 21.98 7.33 12.42
C ARG A 650 21.09 8.55 12.53
N SER A 651 19.98 8.53 11.83
CA SER A 651 18.93 9.52 12.01
C SER A 651 18.15 9.21 13.29
N THR A 652 18.01 10.22 14.14
CA THR A 652 17.14 10.16 15.32
C THR A 652 15.72 10.61 15.05
N LEU A 653 15.44 11.10 13.83
CA LEU A 653 14.15 11.63 13.41
C LEU A 653 13.67 10.93 12.12
N PHE A 654 12.39 10.77 12.00
CA PHE A 654 11.72 10.13 10.84
C PHE A 654 12.02 10.80 9.48
N THR A 655 12.60 11.98 9.47
CA THR A 655 12.81 12.82 8.29
C THR A 655 14.19 12.72 7.67
N ASN A 656 15.20 12.24 8.40
CA ASN A 656 16.59 12.24 7.94
C ASN A 656 17.10 10.80 7.76
N SER A 657 16.57 10.08 6.80
CA SER A 657 17.07 8.74 6.49
C SER A 657 18.52 8.81 6.00
N THR A 658 19.20 7.67 6.06
CA THR A 658 20.58 7.54 5.54
C THR A 658 20.66 7.99 4.08
N ILE A 659 19.65 7.65 3.26
CA ILE A 659 19.57 8.06 1.86
C ILE A 659 19.41 9.57 1.72
N GLN A 660 18.50 10.18 2.47
CA GLN A 660 18.26 11.63 2.43
C GLN A 660 19.53 12.42 2.81
N THR A 661 20.23 11.98 3.85
CA THR A 661 21.49 12.60 4.25
C THR A 661 22.55 12.46 3.18
N HIS A 662 22.69 11.28 2.60
CA HIS A 662 23.64 11.04 1.52
C HIS A 662 23.35 11.91 0.31
N VAL A 663 22.09 12.02 -0.09
CA VAL A 663 21.66 12.88 -1.21
C VAL A 663 21.88 14.36 -0.93
N ALA A 664 21.63 14.82 0.31
CA ALA A 664 21.93 16.20 0.69
C ALA A 664 23.43 16.49 0.57
N ILE A 665 24.28 15.56 0.99
CA ILE A 665 25.74 15.67 0.84
C ILE A 665 26.13 15.66 -0.64
N MET A 666 25.60 14.75 -1.46
CA MET A 666 25.82 14.74 -2.91
C MET A 666 25.45 16.07 -3.55
N SER A 667 24.30 16.64 -3.16
CA SER A 667 23.86 17.95 -3.65
C SER A 667 24.83 19.07 -3.26
N ALA A 668 25.35 19.04 -2.04
CA ALA A 668 26.36 20.01 -1.57
C ALA A 668 27.67 19.90 -2.36
N PHE A 669 28.19 18.68 -2.56
CA PHE A 669 29.39 18.46 -3.37
C PHE A 669 29.18 18.91 -4.81
N ARG A 670 28.04 18.56 -5.40
CA ARG A 670 27.71 18.96 -6.78
C ARG A 670 27.68 20.47 -6.98
N GLU A 671 27.11 21.19 -6.02
CA GLU A 671 26.93 22.65 -6.11
C GLU A 671 28.25 23.40 -5.85
N ILE A 672 29.11 22.89 -4.95
CA ILE A 672 30.32 23.57 -4.51
C ILE A 672 31.58 23.13 -5.25
N GLU A 673 31.73 21.84 -5.52
CA GLU A 673 32.90 21.26 -6.20
C GLU A 673 32.64 20.85 -7.67
N GLY A 674 31.36 20.74 -8.06
CA GLY A 674 30.97 20.29 -9.40
C GLY A 674 31.05 18.77 -9.58
N ASN A 675 31.33 18.32 -10.80
CA ASN A 675 31.54 16.90 -11.09
C ASN A 675 32.94 16.49 -10.66
N SER A 676 33.05 15.61 -9.70
CA SER A 676 34.30 15.10 -9.15
C SER A 676 34.31 13.56 -9.10
N THR A 677 35.46 12.96 -8.89
CA THR A 677 35.61 11.51 -8.65
C THR A 677 34.82 11.07 -7.41
N ASP A 678 34.74 11.94 -6.40
CA ASP A 678 33.97 11.65 -5.19
C ASP A 678 32.47 11.52 -5.49
N MET A 679 31.98 12.31 -6.45
CA MET A 679 30.60 12.23 -6.89
C MET A 679 30.27 10.85 -7.51
N GLU A 680 31.16 10.29 -8.32
CA GLU A 680 30.96 8.96 -8.90
C GLU A 680 31.00 7.86 -7.81
N LEU A 681 31.86 7.99 -6.81
CA LEU A 681 31.92 7.08 -5.68
C LEU A 681 30.66 7.19 -4.79
N MET A 682 30.12 8.38 -4.61
CA MET A 682 28.85 8.56 -3.89
C MET A 682 27.66 7.98 -4.68
N LYS A 683 27.63 8.12 -6.01
CA LYS A 683 26.62 7.46 -6.86
C LYS A 683 26.70 5.93 -6.72
N GLN A 684 27.92 5.37 -6.70
CA GLN A 684 28.12 3.94 -6.52
C GLN A 684 27.43 3.45 -5.23
N TRP A 685 27.63 4.15 -4.13
CA TRP A 685 26.97 3.80 -2.87
C TRP A 685 25.44 3.92 -2.99
N LEU A 686 24.94 5.02 -3.54
CA LEU A 686 23.50 5.25 -3.69
C LEU A 686 22.83 4.14 -4.52
N LEU A 687 23.45 3.71 -5.62
CA LEU A 687 22.94 2.62 -6.45
C LEU A 687 22.96 1.27 -5.72
N ARG A 688 23.95 1.03 -4.84
CA ARG A 688 24.00 -0.19 -4.03
C ARG A 688 22.94 -0.23 -2.92
N GLN A 689 22.40 0.92 -2.50
CA GLN A 689 21.31 0.99 -1.54
C GLN A 689 19.93 0.77 -2.17
N LYS A 690 19.85 0.70 -3.50
CA LYS A 690 18.60 0.44 -4.21
C LYS A 690 18.08 -0.95 -3.83
N GLN A 691 16.85 -0.99 -3.35
CA GLN A 691 16.07 -2.22 -3.25
C GLN A 691 15.49 -2.54 -4.64
N THR A 692 14.72 -3.61 -4.79
CA THR A 692 14.28 -4.06 -6.13
C THR A 692 13.79 -2.93 -7.04
N GLN A 693 13.02 -1.96 -6.52
CA GLN A 693 12.45 -0.86 -7.32
C GLN A 693 12.55 0.52 -6.68
N SER A 694 12.97 0.61 -5.42
CA SER A 694 12.93 1.85 -4.65
C SER A 694 14.09 1.91 -3.66
N TRP A 695 14.22 3.03 -2.94
CA TRP A 695 15.16 3.22 -1.83
C TRP A 695 14.45 3.17 -0.46
N GLY A 696 13.48 2.26 -0.32
CA GLY A 696 12.80 1.95 0.93
C GLY A 696 11.57 2.80 1.20
N SER A 697 11.65 4.12 1.22
CA SER A 697 10.50 5.03 1.43
C SER A 697 10.29 5.97 0.24
N THR A 698 9.07 6.50 0.09
CA THR A 698 8.76 7.50 -0.96
C THR A 698 9.69 8.71 -0.91
N PRO A 699 9.95 9.36 0.25
CA PRO A 699 10.88 10.48 0.29
C PRO A 699 12.32 10.10 -0.09
N SER A 700 12.82 8.96 0.40
CA SER A 700 14.17 8.48 0.05
C SER A 700 14.30 8.15 -1.44
N THR A 701 13.24 7.63 -2.06
CA THR A 701 13.21 7.32 -3.48
C THR A 701 13.19 8.59 -4.33
N VAL A 702 12.39 9.60 -3.95
CA VAL A 702 12.40 10.93 -4.61
C VAL A 702 13.77 11.58 -4.52
N ASP A 703 14.42 11.51 -3.37
CA ASP A 703 15.77 12.07 -3.17
C ASP A 703 16.80 11.34 -4.03
N ALA A 704 16.78 10.00 -4.09
CA ALA A 704 17.70 9.22 -4.90
C ALA A 704 17.51 9.50 -6.40
N ILE A 705 16.27 9.61 -6.87
CA ILE A 705 15.96 10.00 -8.25
C ILE A 705 16.55 11.38 -8.56
N TYR A 706 16.34 12.35 -7.66
CA TYR A 706 16.91 13.68 -7.82
C TYR A 706 18.44 13.66 -7.95
N ALA A 707 19.11 12.94 -7.04
CA ALA A 707 20.58 12.85 -7.06
C ALA A 707 21.13 12.23 -8.33
N LEU A 708 20.51 11.17 -8.84
CA LEU A 708 20.92 10.53 -10.09
C LEU A 708 20.73 11.44 -11.29
N LEU A 709 19.62 12.19 -11.36
CA LEU A 709 19.34 13.13 -12.44
C LEU A 709 20.20 14.39 -12.36
N LEU A 710 20.50 14.88 -11.17
CA LEU A 710 21.38 16.02 -10.95
C LEU A 710 22.80 15.77 -11.46
N THR A 711 23.24 14.53 -11.44
CA THR A 711 24.61 14.12 -11.78
C THR A 711 24.75 13.51 -13.16
N GLY A 712 23.64 13.24 -13.86
CA GLY A 712 23.60 12.60 -15.18
C GLY A 712 23.20 13.55 -16.32
N ASN A 713 23.30 13.05 -17.54
CA ASN A 713 22.68 13.69 -18.71
C ASN A 713 21.24 13.17 -18.83
N ASN A 714 20.27 14.03 -19.18
CA ASN A 714 18.87 13.65 -19.39
C ASN A 714 18.65 12.71 -20.59
N GLN A 715 19.72 12.29 -21.27
CA GLN A 715 19.67 11.32 -22.36
C GLN A 715 19.81 9.91 -21.80
N LEU A 716 18.82 9.09 -22.04
CA LEU A 716 18.78 7.67 -21.63
C LEU A 716 19.58 6.76 -22.56
N THR A 717 19.85 7.22 -23.78
CA THR A 717 20.62 6.46 -24.77
C THR A 717 22.10 6.39 -24.39
N SER A 718 22.67 5.19 -24.45
CA SER A 718 24.11 4.99 -24.34
C SER A 718 24.67 4.61 -25.69
N SER A 719 25.79 5.19 -26.06
CA SER A 719 26.55 4.82 -27.26
C SER A 719 27.53 3.66 -27.03
N GLU A 720 27.58 3.12 -25.82
CA GLU A 720 28.56 2.10 -25.46
C GLU A 720 28.00 0.67 -25.69
N ASP A 721 28.79 -0.17 -26.38
CA ASP A 721 28.49 -1.57 -26.60
C ASP A 721 28.74 -2.38 -25.31
N LEU A 722 27.69 -2.89 -24.71
CA LEU A 722 27.75 -3.79 -23.59
C LEU A 722 27.66 -5.25 -24.08
N SER A 723 28.64 -6.07 -23.73
CA SER A 723 28.67 -7.51 -24.03
C SER A 723 28.66 -8.30 -22.74
N VAL A 724 27.74 -9.23 -22.62
CA VAL A 724 27.53 -10.03 -21.40
C VAL A 724 27.70 -11.51 -21.71
N LYS A 725 28.47 -12.20 -20.84
CA LYS A 725 28.59 -13.66 -20.86
C LYS A 725 28.12 -14.26 -19.54
N LEU A 726 27.29 -15.27 -19.62
CA LEU A 726 26.92 -16.10 -18.48
C LEU A 726 27.57 -17.48 -18.65
N GLY A 727 28.62 -17.75 -17.88
CA GLY A 727 29.47 -18.90 -18.11
C GLY A 727 30.11 -18.86 -19.51
N ASN A 728 29.88 -19.89 -20.31
CA ASN A 728 30.39 -19.98 -21.69
C ASN A 728 29.38 -19.46 -22.74
N LYS A 729 28.23 -18.95 -22.34
CA LYS A 729 27.14 -18.51 -23.23
C LYS A 729 27.15 -16.99 -23.34
N ASN A 730 27.31 -16.47 -24.58
CA ASN A 730 27.06 -15.06 -24.83
C ASN A 730 25.55 -14.80 -24.73
N LEU A 731 25.14 -13.77 -24.00
CA LEU A 731 23.77 -13.28 -24.01
C LEU A 731 23.62 -12.38 -25.24
N ASN A 732 22.69 -12.75 -26.13
CA ASN A 732 22.36 -11.95 -27.30
C ASN A 732 21.43 -10.85 -26.88
N VAL A 733 21.85 -9.61 -26.98
CA VAL A 733 21.04 -8.42 -26.75
C VAL A 733 20.32 -8.09 -28.05
N SER A 734 19.01 -7.94 -28.00
CA SER A 734 18.21 -7.55 -29.15
C SER A 734 18.54 -6.12 -29.62
N PRO A 735 18.31 -5.75 -30.87
CA PRO A 735 18.52 -4.37 -31.34
C PRO A 735 17.64 -3.35 -30.56
N GLU A 736 16.48 -3.78 -30.10
CA GLU A 736 15.55 -2.96 -29.31
C GLU A 736 16.11 -2.68 -27.91
N GLU A 737 16.64 -3.70 -27.23
CA GLU A 737 17.31 -3.57 -25.93
C GLU A 737 18.58 -2.71 -26.01
N LYS A 738 19.36 -2.85 -27.09
CA LYS A 738 20.50 -1.97 -27.35
C LYS A 738 20.08 -0.51 -27.51
N THR A 739 18.96 -0.26 -28.17
CA THR A 739 18.42 1.11 -28.35
C THR A 739 17.96 1.71 -27.01
N LEU A 740 17.41 0.87 -26.12
CA LEU A 740 17.00 1.29 -24.80
C LEU A 740 18.19 1.57 -23.88
N GLY A 741 19.34 0.89 -24.08
CA GLY A 741 20.50 0.96 -23.17
C GLY A 741 20.22 0.36 -21.79
N TYR A 742 19.20 -0.53 -21.71
CA TYR A 742 18.79 -1.29 -20.54
C TYR A 742 18.44 -2.72 -20.98
N ILE A 743 19.00 -3.71 -20.32
CA ILE A 743 18.86 -5.14 -20.62
C ILE A 743 18.37 -5.87 -19.39
#